data_5636dce1d775de417decfb7745292b68
#
_entry.id   5636dce1d775de417decfb7745292b68
#
_cell.length_a   1.000
_cell.length_b   1.000
_cell.length_c   1.000
_cell.angle_alpha   90.00
_cell.angle_beta   90.00
_cell.angle_gamma   90.00
#
_symmetry.space_group_name_H-M   'P 1'
#
loop_
_entity.id
_entity.type
_entity.pdbx_description
1 polymer ?
#
loop_
_entity_poly.entity_id
_entity_poly.type
_entity_poly.pdbx_seq_one_letter_code
_entity_poly.pdbx_strand_id
1 'polypeptide(L)'
;MIQNTQTNKHQLGALTGASKCENYYELHFATGEIAHFYILANGIFRLLLDPTQEFNENRTELIQLAQFDHSAFERSQVRATNDSLIIHSGKYQIIWAQNPAVISIFDETLHHNRMHQSLPLELSNDGTTEFLAENKNEFFYGGGLQNGYFSHRGHRIVIKHDQITGKGGVIMPVSFFWSNAGYGELRNTSQPGIYDFGKSTPGTTILTHQDKIFDCFYLLGSNPQEILQHYYTLTGKPVMLPKYAFGLGHIGDFCTTLWQPSKAQERNACKIGNNYYIRTKDQDAASGKASLNGEENYQFSARAMIDQYHAQHFPLSWFIPNYAVQTNNVHALEFFNDYALNQEVQPGFWHQGETELPAKTAFTFTDAQSASHDAKQLQGESHLTQPMVLAGSGSTGMQKSAALIFGDIGGNWNNITTQIAGMLGANLSGQPLVGAAIDGLQGGGNAQINVRDFEWKSFTPLLFYFDDQGDFCKNPFAYNKKITEINLAYLKLRQHLTNYLCTLNKQARDGEPIMRPLFSDFPDEKANYTSQFGNEFMLGHNILVAPITNGREDEQGNSRKDNLYLPGKKSMWIDLFTGKKYAGGKVYNNLLFPLWHLPVFVKSGSIFDWGKRNFLLYPQEQSETVIYNNTASANSENSASFTRISSQVKNEQLRVTIEPVAEEVPDAFKEQPTELTIMCDSYPDRVTIKINDQIVPVQEYGSIDAFNHAHEGIFYNVNYGLDEFRQYQKNKQSALQIKLAKRDITTTKIEISVHNMQYGKNVLVHEITSGVLPSPKLPAVDSSKISAHSFELAWPHNSAVQIEINNLLYVGITGKNFAFHELTPNTRYIIRMRYVIGNKVSEWSDLFGVITKHAAKDYAIENIKVDCNYASKENHPLSYLTDLKLASEWQTEQSPSPEQPLELTFTFKKVEKLSRMVYVPRNIDHKGAPLALAIAVSSDGVNFTTYADNLHWKPDTKNKVVGMRDVRAQKVRLTIYQSSQEMLAAREVIFFRAKR
;
A
#
# COMPACT_ATOMS: atom_id res chain seq x y z
N MET A 1 28.27 38.36 0.16
CA MET A 1 27.54 38.85 1.35
C MET A 1 26.15 38.25 1.29
N ILE A 2 25.94 37.13 1.97
CA ILE A 2 24.61 36.56 2.15
C ILE A 2 24.06 37.32 3.36
N GLN A 3 23.10 38.20 3.13
CA GLN A 3 22.33 38.83 4.20
C GLN A 3 21.65 37.71 5.00
N ASN A 4 21.98 37.64 6.30
CA ASN A 4 21.19 36.96 7.30
C ASN A 4 19.83 37.67 7.38
N THR A 5 18.85 37.26 6.57
CA THR A 5 17.47 37.58 6.82
C THR A 5 17.06 36.75 8.03
N GLN A 6 17.03 37.37 9.22
CA GLN A 6 16.27 36.84 10.35
C GLN A 6 14.82 36.69 9.82
N THR A 7 14.37 35.44 9.69
CA THR A 7 12.97 35.15 9.42
C THR A 7 12.17 35.68 10.61
N ASN A 8 11.37 36.74 10.41
CA ASN A 8 10.46 37.25 11.42
C ASN A 8 9.39 36.21 11.67
N LYS A 9 9.63 35.30 12.61
CA LYS A 9 8.67 34.31 13.08
C LYS A 9 7.94 34.87 14.29
N HIS A 10 6.61 34.81 14.29
CA HIS A 10 5.79 35.15 15.46
C HIS A 10 4.60 34.19 15.58
N GLN A 11 4.13 34.03 16.78
CA GLN A 11 2.90 33.28 17.05
C GLN A 11 1.69 34.20 16.91
N LEU A 12 0.56 33.62 16.46
CA LEU A 12 -0.72 34.30 16.40
C LEU A 12 -1.08 34.84 17.80
N GLY A 13 -1.42 36.10 17.88
CA GLY A 13 -1.76 36.78 19.14
C GLY A 13 -3.09 36.31 19.72
N ALA A 14 -3.48 36.88 20.88
CA ALA A 14 -4.76 36.56 21.52
C ALA A 14 -5.94 36.89 20.59
N LEU A 15 -6.99 36.07 20.63
CA LEU A 15 -8.26 36.33 19.93
C LEU A 15 -8.97 37.53 20.62
N THR A 16 -9.13 38.64 19.89
CA THR A 16 -9.68 39.89 20.43
C THR A 16 -11.15 40.10 20.09
N GLY A 17 -11.63 39.45 19.02
CA GLY A 17 -13.01 39.59 18.61
C GLY A 17 -13.41 38.59 17.53
N ALA A 18 -14.73 38.43 17.36
CA ALA A 18 -15.30 37.65 16.27
C ALA A 18 -16.60 38.29 15.79
N SER A 19 -16.82 38.31 14.46
CA SER A 19 -18.02 38.82 13.81
C SER A 19 -18.65 37.72 12.94
N LYS A 20 -19.96 37.56 12.98
CA LYS A 20 -20.68 36.69 12.06
C LYS A 20 -20.97 37.47 10.77
N CYS A 21 -20.35 37.07 9.67
CA CYS A 21 -20.55 37.61 8.32
C CYS A 21 -21.58 36.80 7.53
N GLU A 22 -21.65 36.97 6.21
CA GLU A 22 -22.68 36.32 5.38
C GLU A 22 -22.56 34.80 5.35
N ASN A 23 -21.29 34.27 5.21
CA ASN A 23 -21.01 32.82 5.07
C ASN A 23 -19.83 32.33 5.90
N TYR A 24 -19.25 33.17 6.77
CA TYR A 24 -18.12 32.82 7.66
C TYR A 24 -18.16 33.62 8.96
N TYR A 25 -17.32 33.21 9.91
CA TYR A 25 -16.96 34.00 11.09
C TYR A 25 -15.63 34.68 10.84
N GLU A 26 -15.59 36.00 10.93
CA GLU A 26 -14.36 36.79 10.89
C GLU A 26 -13.76 36.84 12.29
N LEU A 27 -12.49 36.43 12.42
CA LEU A 27 -11.76 36.35 13.69
C LEU A 27 -10.64 37.39 13.68
N HIS A 28 -10.52 38.21 14.75
CA HIS A 28 -9.50 39.23 14.88
C HIS A 28 -8.50 38.89 15.99
N PHE A 29 -7.19 39.03 15.70
CA PHE A 29 -6.13 38.70 16.63
C PHE A 29 -5.35 39.93 17.08
N ALA A 30 -4.79 39.90 18.30
CA ALA A 30 -4.06 40.99 18.90
C ALA A 30 -2.78 41.39 18.13
N THR A 31 -2.22 40.51 17.33
CA THR A 31 -1.08 40.75 16.45
C THR A 31 -1.45 41.40 15.11
N GLY A 32 -2.76 41.60 14.87
CA GLY A 32 -3.29 42.34 13.71
C GLY A 32 -3.78 41.45 12.56
N GLU A 33 -3.61 40.14 12.66
CA GLU A 33 -4.14 39.21 11.65
C GLU A 33 -5.66 39.09 11.75
N ILE A 34 -6.26 38.79 10.59
CA ILE A 34 -7.65 38.44 10.43
C ILE A 34 -7.72 37.02 9.82
N ALA A 35 -8.65 36.21 10.32
CA ALA A 35 -8.94 34.90 9.72
C ALA A 35 -10.43 34.75 9.47
N HIS A 36 -10.78 34.04 8.37
CA HIS A 36 -12.13 33.62 8.09
C HIS A 36 -12.29 32.14 8.46
N PHE A 37 -13.30 31.86 9.29
CA PHE A 37 -13.66 30.51 9.70
C PHE A 37 -15.01 30.12 9.08
N TYR A 38 -14.97 29.14 8.17
CA TYR A 38 -16.13 28.66 7.44
C TYR A 38 -16.66 27.37 8.06
N ILE A 39 -17.98 27.22 8.06
CA ILE A 39 -18.69 25.95 8.31
C ILE A 39 -19.32 25.53 6.98
N LEU A 40 -18.67 24.64 6.26
CA LEU A 40 -19.09 24.23 4.93
C LEU A 40 -20.17 23.14 4.96
N ALA A 41 -20.01 22.18 5.86
CA ALA A 41 -20.98 21.11 6.10
C ALA A 41 -20.82 20.58 7.53
N ASN A 42 -21.68 19.65 7.94
CA ASN A 42 -21.52 18.96 9.21
C ASN A 42 -20.22 18.12 9.18
N GLY A 43 -19.22 18.54 9.93
CA GLY A 43 -17.90 17.90 9.99
C GLY A 43 -16.89 18.37 8.93
N ILE A 44 -17.19 19.43 8.15
CA ILE A 44 -16.24 20.08 7.23
C ILE A 44 -16.12 21.54 7.58
N PHE A 45 -14.97 21.94 8.13
CA PHE A 45 -14.67 23.32 8.52
C PHE A 45 -13.43 23.82 7.80
N ARG A 46 -13.33 25.13 7.55
CA ARG A 46 -12.16 25.75 6.92
C ARG A 46 -11.69 26.93 7.75
N LEU A 47 -10.40 27.03 7.98
CA LEU A 47 -9.72 28.19 8.53
C LEU A 47 -8.82 28.78 7.45
N LEU A 48 -9.13 30.01 7.03
CA LEU A 48 -8.35 30.79 6.07
C LEU A 48 -7.78 32.01 6.77
N LEU A 49 -6.45 32.07 6.90
CA LEU A 49 -5.71 33.21 7.39
C LEU A 49 -4.79 33.71 6.28
N ASP A 50 -5.05 34.90 5.77
CA ASP A 50 -4.30 35.54 4.71
C ASP A 50 -3.66 36.83 5.23
N PRO A 51 -2.32 36.91 5.35
CA PRO A 51 -1.64 38.13 5.79
C PRO A 51 -1.86 39.33 4.87
N THR A 52 -2.26 39.11 3.60
CA THR A 52 -2.57 40.20 2.64
C THR A 52 -3.99 40.71 2.75
N GLN A 53 -4.85 39.97 3.45
CA GLN A 53 -6.29 40.25 3.61
C GLN A 53 -7.08 40.28 2.28
N GLU A 54 -6.58 39.56 1.26
CA GLU A 54 -7.28 39.41 -0.03
C GLU A 54 -8.33 38.29 0.01
N PHE A 55 -8.14 37.31 0.88
CA PHE A 55 -9.03 36.17 1.15
C PHE A 55 -9.60 35.49 -0.12
N ASN A 56 -8.74 35.13 -1.06
CA ASN A 56 -9.16 34.39 -2.23
C ASN A 56 -9.64 32.97 -1.84
N GLU A 57 -10.97 32.73 -1.90
CA GLU A 57 -11.56 31.43 -1.54
C GLU A 57 -11.16 30.30 -2.51
N ASN A 58 -10.90 30.61 -3.78
CA ASN A 58 -10.56 29.67 -4.84
C ASN A 58 -9.05 29.68 -5.16
N ARG A 59 -8.21 29.54 -4.15
CA ARG A 59 -6.74 29.60 -4.29
C ARG A 59 -6.15 28.51 -5.20
N THR A 60 -6.78 27.37 -5.26
CA THR A 60 -6.32 26.22 -6.05
C THR A 60 -7.50 25.60 -6.78
N GLU A 61 -7.21 24.96 -7.92
CA GLU A 61 -8.22 24.17 -8.67
C GLU A 61 -8.53 22.82 -8.03
N LEU A 62 -7.87 22.52 -6.89
CA LEU A 62 -8.02 21.25 -6.19
C LEU A 62 -9.36 21.15 -5.47
N ILE A 63 -9.88 22.28 -4.98
CA ILE A 63 -11.02 22.34 -4.07
C ILE A 63 -12.29 22.74 -4.82
N GLN A 64 -13.36 22.00 -4.60
CA GLN A 64 -14.69 22.22 -5.16
C GLN A 64 -15.62 22.84 -4.10
N LEU A 65 -15.72 24.17 -4.05
CA LEU A 65 -16.56 24.88 -3.07
C LEU A 65 -18.00 25.12 -3.54
N ALA A 66 -18.24 25.17 -4.85
CA ALA A 66 -19.55 25.52 -5.41
C ALA A 66 -20.72 24.59 -5.01
N GLN A 67 -20.42 23.42 -4.45
CA GLN A 67 -21.44 22.46 -3.99
C GLN A 67 -21.99 22.73 -2.59
N PHE A 68 -21.40 23.65 -1.83
CA PHE A 68 -21.84 23.96 -0.46
C PHE A 68 -22.89 25.08 -0.47
N ASP A 69 -24.02 24.84 0.19
CA ASP A 69 -25.21 25.71 0.21
C ASP A 69 -25.29 26.65 1.42
N HIS A 70 -24.23 26.74 2.20
CA HIS A 70 -24.10 27.51 3.44
C HIS A 70 -25.10 27.15 4.55
N SER A 71 -26.00 26.18 4.35
CA SER A 71 -27.03 25.81 5.33
C SER A 71 -26.47 25.36 6.68
N ALA A 72 -25.28 24.74 6.68
CA ALA A 72 -24.60 24.35 7.93
C ALA A 72 -24.13 25.58 8.71
N PHE A 73 -23.64 26.62 8.04
CA PHE A 73 -23.24 27.87 8.64
C PHE A 73 -24.47 28.65 9.21
N GLU A 74 -25.57 28.72 8.48
CA GLU A 74 -26.79 29.38 8.94
C GLU A 74 -27.32 28.78 10.24
N ARG A 75 -27.30 27.45 10.37
CA ARG A 75 -27.72 26.72 11.58
C ARG A 75 -26.72 26.79 12.73
N SER A 76 -25.51 27.27 12.51
CA SER A 76 -24.48 27.35 13.54
C SER A 76 -24.82 28.46 14.57
N GLN A 77 -24.45 28.22 15.82
CA GLN A 77 -24.62 29.12 16.92
C GLN A 77 -23.29 29.50 17.52
N VAL A 78 -23.10 30.77 17.84
CA VAL A 78 -21.90 31.28 18.48
C VAL A 78 -22.18 31.77 19.87
N ARG A 79 -21.31 31.43 20.82
CA ARG A 79 -21.35 31.92 22.20
C ARG A 79 -19.95 32.35 22.62
N ALA A 80 -19.83 33.59 23.08
CA ALA A 80 -18.61 34.08 23.71
C ALA A 80 -18.69 33.87 25.25
N THR A 81 -17.56 33.46 25.84
CA THR A 81 -17.32 33.41 27.26
C THR A 81 -16.17 34.36 27.61
N ASN A 82 -15.78 34.44 28.89
CA ASN A 82 -14.66 35.30 29.30
C ASN A 82 -13.31 34.82 28.69
N ASP A 83 -13.17 33.50 28.43
CA ASP A 83 -11.89 32.88 28.04
C ASP A 83 -11.92 32.20 26.68
N SER A 84 -13.12 32.12 26.06
CA SER A 84 -13.25 31.41 24.77
C SER A 84 -14.44 31.86 23.93
N LEU A 85 -14.31 31.63 22.63
CA LEU A 85 -15.40 31.66 21.64
C LEU A 85 -15.78 30.23 21.30
N ILE A 86 -17.06 29.88 21.43
CA ILE A 86 -17.59 28.56 21.16
C ILE A 86 -18.57 28.64 19.99
N ILE A 87 -18.31 27.91 18.92
CA ILE A 87 -19.19 27.78 17.76
C ILE A 87 -19.77 26.37 17.75
N HIS A 88 -21.08 26.24 17.81
CA HIS A 88 -21.82 24.99 17.74
C HIS A 88 -22.20 24.68 16.28
N SER A 89 -21.87 23.51 15.76
CA SER A 89 -22.23 23.01 14.43
C SER A 89 -22.54 21.53 14.49
N GLY A 90 -23.82 21.15 14.40
CA GLY A 90 -24.24 19.76 14.53
C GLY A 90 -23.86 19.19 15.89
N LYS A 91 -23.09 18.09 15.88
CA LYS A 91 -22.56 17.45 17.10
C LYS A 91 -21.21 17.99 17.56
N TYR A 92 -20.66 19.00 16.91
CA TYR A 92 -19.33 19.53 17.19
C TYR A 92 -19.39 20.91 17.84
N GLN A 93 -18.50 21.11 18.82
CA GLN A 93 -18.15 22.41 19.34
C GLN A 93 -16.75 22.78 18.88
N ILE A 94 -16.63 23.88 18.15
CA ILE A 94 -15.38 24.52 17.79
C ILE A 94 -15.07 25.56 18.84
N ILE A 95 -14.05 25.34 19.64
CA ILE A 95 -13.68 26.14 20.80
C ILE A 95 -12.39 26.88 20.48
N TRP A 96 -12.48 28.22 20.39
CA TRP A 96 -11.34 29.10 20.31
C TRP A 96 -11.01 29.62 21.69
N ALA A 97 -9.93 29.21 22.31
CA ALA A 97 -9.40 29.86 23.49
C ALA A 97 -8.90 31.26 23.10
N GLN A 98 -9.13 32.27 23.98
CA GLN A 98 -8.74 33.62 23.65
C GLN A 98 -7.25 33.86 23.82
N ASN A 99 -6.65 33.37 24.91
CA ASN A 99 -5.20 33.53 25.17
C ASN A 99 -4.62 32.31 25.91
N PRO A 100 -3.75 31.52 25.28
CA PRO A 100 -3.29 31.67 23.88
C PRO A 100 -4.43 31.36 22.90
N ALA A 101 -4.37 31.95 21.67
CA ALA A 101 -5.36 31.72 20.62
C ALA A 101 -5.13 30.35 19.98
N VAL A 102 -5.81 29.34 20.50
CA VAL A 102 -5.74 27.94 20.00
C VAL A 102 -7.14 27.40 19.77
N ILE A 103 -7.27 26.58 18.72
CA ILE A 103 -8.52 25.93 18.35
C ILE A 103 -8.57 24.50 18.91
N SER A 104 -9.74 24.09 19.36
CA SER A 104 -10.09 22.71 19.70
C SER A 104 -11.43 22.34 19.07
N ILE A 105 -11.57 21.09 18.66
CA ILE A 105 -12.83 20.57 18.16
C ILE A 105 -13.29 19.42 19.06
N PHE A 106 -14.40 19.63 19.77
CA PHE A 106 -15.00 18.70 20.72
C PHE A 106 -16.22 18.03 20.09
N ASP A 107 -16.34 16.72 20.26
CA ASP A 107 -17.51 15.93 19.85
C ASP A 107 -18.44 15.74 21.04
N GLU A 108 -19.63 16.36 21.01
CA GLU A 108 -20.59 16.31 22.09
C GLU A 108 -21.18 14.93 22.33
N THR A 109 -21.26 14.10 21.27
CA THR A 109 -21.84 12.74 21.38
C THR A 109 -20.87 11.75 22.03
N LEU A 110 -19.58 11.95 21.85
CA LEU A 110 -18.52 11.09 22.37
C LEU A 110 -17.83 11.67 23.60
N HIS A 111 -18.16 12.92 23.96
CA HIS A 111 -17.62 13.64 25.12
C HIS A 111 -16.09 13.70 25.16
N HIS A 112 -15.42 13.90 24.00
CA HIS A 112 -13.97 14.10 23.94
C HIS A 112 -13.53 15.02 22.80
N ASN A 113 -12.32 15.58 22.94
CA ASN A 113 -11.68 16.34 21.88
C ASN A 113 -11.24 15.43 20.74
N ARG A 114 -11.67 15.76 19.53
CA ARG A 114 -11.20 15.16 18.28
C ARG A 114 -9.82 15.71 17.92
N MET A 115 -9.66 17.01 18.00
CA MET A 115 -8.45 17.75 17.68
C MET A 115 -8.22 18.88 18.66
N HIS A 116 -6.97 19.18 18.99
CA HIS A 116 -6.60 20.28 19.86
C HIS A 116 -5.22 20.84 19.47
N GLN A 117 -5.16 22.15 19.17
CA GLN A 117 -3.89 22.84 19.00
C GLN A 117 -3.20 23.01 20.35
N SER A 118 -1.93 22.62 20.44
CA SER A 118 -1.11 22.75 21.66
C SER A 118 -0.47 24.12 21.81
N LEU A 119 -0.24 24.83 20.69
CA LEU A 119 0.30 26.18 20.61
C LEU A 119 -0.42 26.96 19.52
N PRO A 120 -0.43 28.30 19.57
CA PRO A 120 -0.92 29.15 18.49
C PRO A 120 -0.16 28.88 17.17
N LEU A 121 -0.82 29.17 16.06
CA LEU A 121 -0.17 29.13 14.74
C LEU A 121 1.08 30.00 14.74
N GLU A 122 2.19 29.50 14.19
CA GLU A 122 3.40 30.26 13.92
C GLU A 122 3.38 30.74 12.46
N LEU A 123 3.51 32.02 12.28
CA LEU A 123 3.53 32.71 10.98
C LEU A 123 4.92 33.23 10.70
N SER A 124 5.34 33.14 9.44
CA SER A 124 6.63 33.67 8.99
C SER A 124 6.58 34.09 7.52
N ASN A 125 7.61 34.84 7.08
CA ASN A 125 7.77 35.17 5.66
C ASN A 125 8.01 33.94 4.77
N ASP A 126 8.44 32.80 5.36
CA ASP A 126 8.79 31.58 4.65
C ASP A 126 7.73 30.50 4.76
N GLY A 127 6.68 30.69 5.57
CA GLY A 127 5.62 29.70 5.71
C GLY A 127 4.85 29.77 7.03
N THR A 128 3.98 28.79 7.19
CA THR A 128 3.08 28.63 8.35
C THR A 128 3.32 27.29 9.04
N THR A 129 3.22 27.29 10.39
CA THR A 129 3.37 26.06 11.21
C THR A 129 2.21 25.93 12.19
N GLU A 130 1.64 24.74 12.25
CA GLU A 130 0.61 24.33 13.19
C GLU A 130 1.12 23.29 14.17
N PHE A 131 0.66 23.33 15.41
CA PHE A 131 1.07 22.45 16.49
C PHE A 131 -0.16 21.77 17.12
N LEU A 132 -0.27 20.45 16.98
CA LEU A 132 -1.35 19.65 17.52
C LEU A 132 -0.88 18.78 18.69
N ALA A 133 -1.68 18.69 19.74
CA ALA A 133 -1.45 17.76 20.83
C ALA A 133 -1.82 16.34 20.41
N GLU A 134 -0.95 15.36 20.69
CA GLU A 134 -1.21 13.96 20.40
C GLU A 134 -1.77 13.20 21.61
N ASN A 135 -2.76 12.36 21.38
CA ASN A 135 -3.24 11.42 22.38
C ASN A 135 -2.31 10.20 22.49
N LYS A 136 -2.31 9.52 23.65
CA LYS A 136 -1.43 8.39 23.94
C LYS A 136 -1.49 7.25 22.90
N ASN A 137 -2.66 6.99 22.31
CA ASN A 137 -2.89 5.90 21.35
C ASN A 137 -3.34 6.46 19.99
N GLU A 138 -2.89 7.63 19.63
CA GLU A 138 -3.20 8.28 18.38
C GLU A 138 -2.22 7.83 17.28
N PHE A 139 -2.75 7.50 16.11
CA PHE A 139 -2.00 7.10 14.93
C PHE A 139 -2.40 7.97 13.75
N PHE A 140 -1.44 8.27 12.90
CA PHE A 140 -1.59 9.22 11.79
C PHE A 140 -1.36 8.53 10.45
N TYR A 141 -2.19 8.85 9.48
CA TYR A 141 -2.21 8.29 8.13
C TYR A 141 -2.37 9.40 7.10
N GLY A 142 -2.12 9.11 5.82
CA GLY A 142 -2.21 10.12 4.78
C GLY A 142 -0.83 10.54 4.27
N GLY A 143 -0.69 11.78 3.82
CA GLY A 143 0.55 12.29 3.24
C GLY A 143 0.89 11.75 1.85
N GLY A 144 0.01 10.95 1.26
CA GLY A 144 0.19 10.34 -0.04
C GLY A 144 0.98 9.03 -0.03
N LEU A 145 1.64 8.72 -1.14
CA LEU A 145 2.49 7.54 -1.26
C LEU A 145 3.87 7.86 -0.68
N GLN A 146 4.04 7.51 0.60
CA GLN A 146 5.30 7.58 1.34
C GLN A 146 5.96 6.20 1.27
N ASN A 147 7.00 6.01 0.45
CA ASN A 147 7.60 4.71 0.20
C ASN A 147 8.05 4.00 1.49
N GLY A 148 7.43 2.86 1.78
CA GLY A 148 7.75 2.01 2.92
C GLY A 148 7.05 2.37 4.24
N TYR A 149 6.12 3.33 4.23
CA TYR A 149 5.34 3.72 5.42
C TYR A 149 3.88 4.00 5.06
N PHE A 150 2.94 3.51 5.86
CA PHE A 150 1.53 3.88 5.80
C PHE A 150 1.02 4.45 7.13
N SER A 151 1.73 4.25 8.24
CA SER A 151 1.45 4.81 9.56
C SER A 151 2.62 5.70 9.99
N HIS A 152 2.33 6.90 10.45
CA HIS A 152 3.33 7.97 10.58
C HIS A 152 3.67 8.36 12.02
N ARG A 153 3.03 7.77 13.05
CA ARG A 153 3.36 8.07 14.46
C ARG A 153 4.84 7.86 14.74
N GLY A 154 5.50 8.87 15.34
CA GLY A 154 6.94 8.87 15.59
C GLY A 154 7.80 9.01 14.33
N HIS A 155 7.20 9.38 13.21
CA HIS A 155 7.88 9.64 11.95
C HIS A 155 7.72 11.08 11.51
N ARG A 156 8.64 11.50 10.65
CA ARG A 156 8.57 12.76 9.92
C ARG A 156 8.46 12.44 8.45
N ILE A 157 7.46 12.99 7.77
CA ILE A 157 7.24 12.82 6.33
C ILE A 157 7.38 14.16 5.62
N VAL A 158 7.71 14.10 4.34
CA VAL A 158 7.87 15.27 3.48
C VAL A 158 6.68 15.32 2.51
N ILE A 159 6.05 16.47 2.41
CA ILE A 159 4.99 16.75 1.45
C ILE A 159 5.61 17.54 0.31
N LYS A 160 6.40 16.87 -0.49
CA LYS A 160 7.06 17.40 -1.67
C LYS A 160 7.37 16.25 -2.60
N HIS A 161 7.21 16.46 -3.90
CA HIS A 161 7.65 15.48 -4.88
C HIS A 161 9.14 15.20 -4.75
N ASP A 162 9.49 13.93 -4.67
CA ASP A 162 10.89 13.48 -4.59
C ASP A 162 11.09 12.40 -5.66
N GLN A 163 12.14 12.54 -6.46
CA GLN A 163 12.48 11.55 -7.49
C GLN A 163 13.06 10.24 -6.90
N ILE A 164 13.16 10.16 -5.57
CA ILE A 164 13.67 8.98 -4.88
C ILE A 164 12.59 7.91 -4.85
N THR A 165 12.83 6.81 -5.52
CA THR A 165 11.86 5.73 -5.73
C THR A 165 11.88 4.65 -4.64
N GLY A 166 12.90 4.63 -3.77
CA GLY A 166 13.04 3.66 -2.68
C GLY A 166 12.39 4.05 -1.36
N LYS A 167 12.68 3.28 -0.31
CA LYS A 167 12.15 3.52 1.05
C LYS A 167 12.50 4.94 1.54
N GLY A 168 11.47 5.72 1.84
CA GLY A 168 11.58 7.12 2.26
C GLY A 168 11.41 8.13 1.13
N GLY A 169 11.29 7.72 -0.13
CA GLY A 169 10.92 8.59 -1.25
C GLY A 169 9.42 8.90 -1.27
N VAL A 170 9.03 9.93 -2.01
CA VAL A 170 7.65 10.41 -2.12
C VAL A 170 7.28 10.59 -3.58
N ILE A 171 6.44 9.72 -4.10
CA ILE A 171 5.99 9.75 -5.50
C ILE A 171 4.68 10.54 -5.64
N MET A 172 3.82 10.47 -4.64
CA MET A 172 2.55 11.19 -4.61
C MET A 172 2.44 11.93 -3.27
N PRO A 173 2.97 13.15 -3.16
CA PRO A 173 2.74 13.97 -1.97
C PRO A 173 1.29 14.47 -1.95
N VAL A 174 0.60 14.25 -0.84
CA VAL A 174 -0.76 14.75 -0.60
C VAL A 174 -0.75 15.58 0.67
N SER A 175 -1.22 16.82 0.58
CA SER A 175 -1.30 17.75 1.70
C SER A 175 -2.47 17.44 2.66
N PHE A 176 -2.85 16.19 2.74
CA PHE A 176 -3.91 15.66 3.59
C PHE A 176 -3.38 14.53 4.48
N PHE A 177 -3.70 14.61 5.77
CA PHE A 177 -3.52 13.50 6.71
C PHE A 177 -4.78 13.35 7.57
N TRP A 178 -4.88 12.23 8.25
CA TRP A 178 -5.95 12.00 9.22
C TRP A 178 -5.48 11.14 10.39
N SER A 179 -6.22 11.24 11.50
CA SER A 179 -5.95 10.55 12.74
C SER A 179 -7.10 9.61 13.13
N ASN A 180 -6.75 8.48 13.77
CA ASN A 180 -7.75 7.59 14.38
C ASN A 180 -8.50 8.24 15.57
N ALA A 181 -8.15 9.47 15.96
CA ALA A 181 -8.95 10.29 16.86
C ALA A 181 -10.23 10.83 16.20
N GLY A 182 -10.38 10.66 14.88
CA GLY A 182 -11.58 11.00 14.10
C GLY A 182 -11.56 12.41 13.52
N TYR A 183 -10.38 12.87 13.13
CA TYR A 183 -10.22 14.11 12.35
C TYR A 183 -9.18 13.91 11.25
N GLY A 184 -9.27 14.74 10.23
CA GLY A 184 -8.26 14.91 9.19
C GLY A 184 -8.06 16.39 8.88
N GLU A 185 -6.92 16.72 8.31
CA GLU A 185 -6.58 18.05 7.84
C GLU A 185 -6.13 18.03 6.39
N LEU A 186 -6.72 18.90 5.59
CA LEU A 186 -6.31 19.14 4.21
C LEU A 186 -5.80 20.59 4.08
N ARG A 187 -4.51 20.74 3.83
CA ARG A 187 -3.90 22.05 3.54
C ARG A 187 -4.10 22.37 2.06
N ASN A 188 -4.82 23.45 1.78
CA ASN A 188 -5.09 23.92 0.43
C ASN A 188 -3.89 24.70 -0.13
N THR A 189 -2.82 23.99 -0.45
CA THR A 189 -1.57 24.57 -0.96
C THR A 189 -0.85 23.58 -1.85
N SER A 190 -0.16 24.10 -2.87
CA SER A 190 0.81 23.36 -3.70
C SER A 190 2.24 23.47 -3.17
N GLN A 191 2.47 24.28 -2.13
CA GLN A 191 3.81 24.53 -1.59
C GLN A 191 4.30 23.32 -0.76
N PRO A 192 5.62 23.04 -0.78
CA PRO A 192 6.21 21.96 0.01
C PRO A 192 5.90 22.08 1.49
N GLY A 193 5.75 20.91 2.13
CA GLY A 193 5.51 20.83 3.57
C GLY A 193 6.28 19.71 4.26
N ILE A 194 6.26 19.74 5.57
CA ILE A 194 6.84 18.73 6.45
C ILE A 194 5.85 18.46 7.58
N TYR A 195 5.52 17.18 7.77
CA TYR A 195 4.68 16.73 8.88
C TYR A 195 5.52 15.88 9.83
N ASP A 196 5.65 16.31 11.06
CA ASP A 196 6.35 15.64 12.14
C ASP A 196 5.35 15.12 13.17
N PHE A 197 5.10 13.83 13.17
CA PHE A 197 4.14 13.17 14.04
C PHE A 197 4.83 12.66 15.32
N GLY A 198 5.26 13.60 16.17
CA GLY A 198 5.89 13.32 17.46
C GLY A 198 7.32 12.77 17.38
N LYS A 199 8.00 12.90 16.23
CA LYS A 199 9.39 12.47 16.09
C LYS A 199 10.37 13.42 16.80
N SER A 200 10.25 14.72 16.54
CA SER A 200 11.12 15.72 17.15
C SER A 200 10.65 16.13 18.55
N THR A 201 9.35 16.22 18.75
CA THR A 201 8.71 16.57 20.02
C THR A 201 7.66 15.54 20.37
N PRO A 202 7.97 14.54 21.22
CA PRO A 202 7.00 13.51 21.60
C PRO A 202 5.71 14.12 22.19
N GLY A 203 4.56 13.69 21.69
CA GLY A 203 3.25 14.18 22.12
C GLY A 203 2.77 15.44 21.37
N THR A 204 3.52 15.88 20.35
CA THR A 204 3.14 17.02 19.51
C THR A 204 3.36 16.73 18.03
N THR A 205 2.30 16.84 17.25
CA THR A 205 2.38 16.85 15.79
C THR A 205 2.67 18.27 15.31
N ILE A 206 3.66 18.45 14.45
CA ILE A 206 4.10 19.74 13.90
C ILE A 206 3.93 19.71 12.39
N LEU A 207 3.09 20.59 11.85
CA LEU A 207 2.71 20.65 10.44
C LEU A 207 3.20 21.97 9.84
N THR A 208 4.17 21.92 8.94
CA THR A 208 4.75 23.12 8.32
C THR A 208 4.57 23.08 6.81
N HIS A 209 4.16 24.21 6.21
CA HIS A 209 4.19 24.44 4.76
C HIS A 209 4.94 25.73 4.43
N GLN A 210 5.65 25.74 3.29
CA GLN A 210 6.32 26.92 2.74
C GLN A 210 5.29 27.85 2.05
N ASP A 211 4.22 28.17 2.76
CA ASP A 211 3.10 29.01 2.32
C ASP A 211 2.78 30.03 3.39
N LYS A 212 2.77 31.31 3.05
CA LYS A 212 2.45 32.43 3.96
C LYS A 212 0.98 32.44 4.36
N ILE A 213 0.10 31.93 3.49
CA ILE A 213 -1.31 31.82 3.75
C ILE A 213 -1.57 30.49 4.44
N PHE A 214 -2.28 30.51 5.57
CA PHE A 214 -2.76 29.34 6.23
C PHE A 214 -4.19 29.06 5.74
N ASP A 215 -4.36 28.03 4.93
CA ASP A 215 -5.65 27.59 4.41
C ASP A 215 -5.82 26.10 4.68
N CYS A 216 -6.60 25.77 5.71
CA CYS A 216 -6.74 24.41 6.21
C CYS A 216 -8.21 24.01 6.32
N PHE A 217 -8.55 22.84 5.79
CA PHE A 217 -9.84 22.20 5.97
C PHE A 217 -9.72 21.12 7.05
N TYR A 218 -10.57 21.20 8.08
CA TYR A 218 -10.73 20.19 9.13
C TYR A 218 -11.88 19.27 8.78
N LEU A 219 -11.59 17.98 8.67
CA LEU A 219 -12.52 16.94 8.23
C LEU A 219 -12.79 15.99 9.40
N LEU A 220 -13.99 16.04 9.97
CA LEU A 220 -14.37 15.27 11.15
C LEU A 220 -15.19 14.06 10.74
N GLY A 221 -14.87 12.89 11.29
CA GLY A 221 -15.60 11.67 11.01
C GLY A 221 -15.55 10.67 12.17
N SER A 222 -16.55 9.78 12.25
CA SER A 222 -16.62 8.73 13.26
C SER A 222 -15.70 7.56 12.93
N ASN A 223 -15.29 7.44 11.67
CA ASN A 223 -14.44 6.40 11.13
C ASN A 223 -13.64 6.92 9.92
N PRO A 224 -12.63 6.17 9.45
CA PRO A 224 -11.82 6.56 8.29
C PRO A 224 -12.60 6.79 7.00
N GLN A 225 -13.67 6.02 6.77
CA GLN A 225 -14.51 6.14 5.59
C GLN A 225 -15.19 7.51 5.51
N GLU A 226 -15.77 7.97 6.60
CA GLU A 226 -16.43 9.29 6.68
C GLU A 226 -15.43 10.43 6.42
N ILE A 227 -14.21 10.33 6.96
CA ILE A 227 -13.14 11.31 6.70
C ILE A 227 -12.74 11.35 5.23
N LEU A 228 -12.58 10.18 4.59
CA LEU A 228 -12.28 10.08 3.16
C LEU A 228 -13.46 10.58 2.29
N GLN A 229 -14.70 10.35 2.68
CA GLN A 229 -15.87 10.92 2.00
C GLN A 229 -15.84 12.46 2.04
N HIS A 230 -15.51 13.05 3.18
CA HIS A 230 -15.33 14.51 3.30
C HIS A 230 -14.16 15.01 2.43
N TYR A 231 -13.05 14.26 2.38
CA TYR A 231 -11.94 14.56 1.47
C TYR A 231 -12.39 14.54 0.00
N TYR A 232 -13.16 13.52 -0.41
CA TYR A 232 -13.68 13.43 -1.78
C TYR A 232 -14.75 14.49 -2.08
N THR A 233 -15.51 14.92 -1.08
CA THR A 233 -16.43 16.05 -1.25
C THR A 233 -15.68 17.32 -1.64
N LEU A 234 -14.50 17.55 -1.08
CA LEU A 234 -13.68 18.72 -1.42
C LEU A 234 -12.89 18.56 -2.73
N THR A 235 -12.33 17.35 -2.98
CA THR A 235 -11.31 17.16 -4.02
C THR A 235 -11.79 16.34 -5.24
N GLY A 236 -13.00 15.82 -5.18
CA GLY A 236 -13.58 14.93 -6.20
C GLY A 236 -13.41 13.45 -5.88
N LYS A 237 -14.42 12.67 -6.28
CA LYS A 237 -14.45 11.20 -6.08
C LYS A 237 -13.44 10.50 -6.99
N PRO A 238 -12.90 9.33 -6.60
CA PRO A 238 -12.06 8.50 -7.45
C PRO A 238 -12.74 8.15 -8.79
N VAL A 239 -11.95 8.12 -9.86
CA VAL A 239 -12.42 7.72 -11.19
C VAL A 239 -12.91 6.27 -11.19
N MET A 240 -13.92 5.97 -12.03
CA MET A 240 -14.30 4.59 -12.35
C MET A 240 -13.45 4.08 -13.50
N LEU A 241 -12.69 3.02 -13.26
CA LEU A 241 -11.92 2.38 -14.33
C LEU A 241 -12.78 1.40 -15.13
N PRO A 242 -12.53 1.28 -16.45
CA PRO A 242 -13.15 0.25 -17.27
C PRO A 242 -12.68 -1.15 -16.82
N LYS A 243 -13.51 -2.16 -17.08
CA LYS A 243 -13.25 -3.53 -16.63
C LYS A 243 -11.89 -4.08 -17.07
N TYR A 244 -11.42 -3.75 -18.27
CA TYR A 244 -10.14 -4.21 -18.79
C TYR A 244 -8.94 -3.72 -17.97
N ALA A 245 -9.07 -2.57 -17.28
CA ALA A 245 -8.00 -2.03 -16.43
C ALA A 245 -7.57 -2.98 -15.31
N PHE A 246 -8.50 -3.82 -14.83
CA PHE A 246 -8.24 -4.82 -13.79
C PHE A 246 -7.60 -6.11 -14.31
N GLY A 247 -7.42 -6.28 -15.62
CA GLY A 247 -6.66 -7.38 -16.21
C GLY A 247 -5.16 -7.15 -16.17
N LEU A 248 -4.39 -8.07 -16.79
CA LEU A 248 -2.94 -7.94 -16.90
C LEU A 248 -2.57 -6.88 -17.93
N GLY A 249 -1.67 -5.97 -17.55
CA GLY A 249 -1.07 -4.98 -18.44
C GLY A 249 0.40 -5.23 -18.70
N HIS A 250 0.88 -4.63 -19.78
CA HIS A 250 2.29 -4.62 -20.13
C HIS A 250 2.70 -3.22 -20.63
N ILE A 251 3.78 -2.69 -20.08
CA ILE A 251 4.38 -1.42 -20.47
C ILE A 251 5.80 -1.69 -20.93
N GLY A 252 6.20 -1.19 -22.11
CA GLY A 252 7.55 -1.37 -22.59
C GLY A 252 7.98 -0.33 -23.62
N ASP A 253 9.28 -0.25 -23.89
CA ASP A 253 9.87 0.51 -24.98
C ASP A 253 10.13 -0.41 -26.18
N PHE A 254 9.27 -0.32 -27.18
CA PHE A 254 9.41 -0.99 -28.48
C PHE A 254 9.82 -0.02 -29.59
N CYS A 255 10.42 1.11 -29.26
CA CYS A 255 10.89 2.10 -30.23
C CYS A 255 12.41 2.20 -30.28
N THR A 256 13.08 2.06 -29.12
CA THR A 256 14.53 2.31 -29.01
C THR A 256 15.36 1.12 -28.49
N THR A 257 14.73 0.12 -27.87
CA THR A 257 15.44 -1.03 -27.29
C THR A 257 16.23 -1.83 -28.34
N LEU A 258 17.52 -2.06 -28.09
CA LEU A 258 18.42 -2.83 -28.92
C LEU A 258 18.66 -4.22 -28.35
N TRP A 259 18.88 -5.22 -29.24
CA TRP A 259 19.08 -6.61 -28.87
C TRP A 259 20.33 -7.20 -29.52
N GLN A 260 21.03 -8.09 -28.81
CA GLN A 260 22.13 -8.89 -29.34
C GLN A 260 21.95 -10.38 -29.02
N PRO A 261 22.41 -11.30 -29.86
CA PRO A 261 22.38 -12.74 -29.59
C PRO A 261 23.12 -13.09 -28.31
N SER A 262 22.60 -14.05 -27.58
CA SER A 262 23.16 -14.51 -26.30
C SER A 262 23.06 -16.03 -26.16
N LYS A 263 23.68 -16.59 -25.12
CA LYS A 263 23.59 -18.00 -24.75
C LYS A 263 22.57 -18.21 -23.65
N ALA A 264 21.91 -19.36 -23.60
CA ALA A 264 20.91 -19.68 -22.58
C ALA A 264 21.40 -19.56 -21.12
N GLN A 265 22.71 -19.75 -20.89
CA GLN A 265 23.32 -19.66 -19.55
C GLN A 265 23.73 -18.25 -19.15
N GLU A 266 23.67 -17.29 -20.07
CA GLU A 266 24.04 -15.94 -19.78
C GLU A 266 23.01 -15.29 -18.86
N ARG A 267 23.48 -14.59 -17.81
CA ARG A 267 22.62 -13.85 -16.93
C ARG A 267 21.86 -12.80 -17.75
N ASN A 268 20.56 -12.69 -17.55
CA ASN A 268 19.67 -11.75 -18.24
C ASN A 268 19.31 -12.15 -19.68
N ALA A 269 19.66 -13.35 -20.14
CA ALA A 269 19.25 -13.83 -21.46
C ALA A 269 17.75 -14.09 -21.52
N CYS A 270 17.07 -13.46 -22.49
CA CYS A 270 15.67 -13.67 -22.78
C CYS A 270 15.53 -14.65 -23.94
N LYS A 271 14.63 -15.61 -23.81
CA LYS A 271 14.26 -16.49 -24.92
C LYS A 271 13.21 -15.81 -25.78
N ILE A 272 13.54 -15.54 -27.03
CA ILE A 272 12.64 -14.99 -28.04
C ILE A 272 12.61 -15.99 -29.22
N GLY A 273 11.46 -16.63 -29.43
CA GLY A 273 11.37 -17.76 -30.33
C GLY A 273 12.23 -18.94 -29.87
N ASN A 274 13.14 -19.39 -30.70
CA ASN A 274 14.07 -20.49 -30.40
C ASN A 274 15.46 -20.02 -29.96
N ASN A 275 15.73 -18.72 -29.97
CA ASN A 275 17.02 -18.13 -29.69
C ASN A 275 17.03 -17.34 -28.40
N TYR A 276 18.22 -17.04 -27.88
CA TYR A 276 18.40 -16.22 -26.68
C TYR A 276 19.05 -14.90 -27.08
N TYR A 277 18.60 -13.81 -26.44
CA TYR A 277 19.04 -12.46 -26.67
C TYR A 277 19.17 -11.71 -25.35
N ILE A 278 20.05 -10.71 -25.30
CA ILE A 278 20.13 -9.74 -24.20
C ILE A 278 19.97 -8.33 -24.75
N ARG A 279 19.54 -7.43 -23.91
CA ARG A 279 19.48 -6.00 -24.23
C ARG A 279 20.90 -5.43 -24.28
N THR A 280 21.16 -4.55 -25.23
CA THR A 280 22.44 -3.88 -25.40
C THR A 280 22.22 -2.38 -25.65
N LYS A 281 23.23 -1.57 -25.27
CA LYS A 281 23.33 -0.16 -25.69
C LYS A 281 24.32 -0.01 -26.85
N ASP A 282 25.04 -1.09 -27.18
CA ASP A 282 26.03 -1.13 -28.24
C ASP A 282 25.32 -1.38 -29.57
N GLN A 283 25.30 -0.36 -30.43
CA GLN A 283 24.69 -0.43 -31.75
C GLN A 283 25.40 -1.41 -32.68
N ASP A 284 26.73 -1.55 -32.56
CA ASP A 284 27.50 -2.46 -33.40
C ASP A 284 27.29 -3.91 -33.02
N ALA A 285 26.98 -4.20 -31.77
CA ALA A 285 26.65 -5.53 -31.27
C ALA A 285 25.17 -5.93 -31.49
N ALA A 286 24.29 -4.96 -31.81
CA ALA A 286 22.87 -5.18 -31.92
C ALA A 286 22.53 -5.95 -33.19
N SER A 287 21.75 -7.02 -33.05
CA SER A 287 21.19 -7.80 -34.15
C SER A 287 19.82 -7.29 -34.61
N GLY A 288 19.21 -6.42 -33.81
CA GLY A 288 17.91 -5.83 -34.12
C GLY A 288 17.53 -4.75 -33.14
N LYS A 289 16.59 -3.91 -33.57
CA LYS A 289 15.93 -2.89 -32.79
C LYS A 289 14.47 -3.27 -32.57
N ALA A 290 13.95 -2.99 -31.39
CA ALA A 290 12.52 -3.15 -31.14
C ALA A 290 11.72 -2.17 -31.98
N SER A 291 10.59 -2.61 -32.53
CA SER A 291 9.68 -1.82 -33.36
C SER A 291 8.21 -2.02 -32.97
N LEU A 292 7.32 -1.11 -33.35
CA LEU A 292 5.88 -1.25 -33.04
C LEU A 292 5.26 -2.40 -33.84
N ASN A 293 5.50 -2.43 -35.15
CA ASN A 293 4.80 -3.30 -36.11
C ASN A 293 5.67 -4.40 -36.73
N GLY A 294 6.96 -4.44 -36.43
CA GLY A 294 7.92 -5.41 -36.94
C GLY A 294 8.62 -4.98 -38.23
N GLU A 295 8.70 -3.66 -38.49
CA GLU A 295 9.26 -3.08 -39.72
C GLU A 295 10.74 -3.48 -39.93
N GLU A 296 11.51 -3.55 -38.85
CA GLU A 296 12.93 -3.94 -38.87
C GLU A 296 13.14 -5.42 -38.53
N ASN A 297 12.50 -5.89 -37.48
CA ASN A 297 12.59 -7.27 -37.02
C ASN A 297 11.36 -7.65 -36.20
N TYR A 298 10.49 -8.49 -36.77
CA TYR A 298 9.23 -8.88 -36.16
C TYR A 298 9.38 -9.46 -34.74
N GLN A 299 10.42 -10.27 -34.50
CA GLN A 299 10.61 -10.92 -33.19
C GLN A 299 10.83 -9.94 -32.00
N PHE A 300 11.25 -8.71 -32.27
CA PHE A 300 11.44 -7.64 -31.28
C PHE A 300 10.34 -6.57 -31.35
N SER A 301 9.22 -6.86 -32.01
CA SER A 301 8.13 -5.90 -32.14
C SER A 301 7.12 -5.97 -30.98
N ALA A 302 6.36 -4.89 -30.78
CA ALA A 302 5.24 -4.87 -29.85
C ALA A 302 4.16 -5.90 -30.25
N ARG A 303 3.93 -6.10 -31.58
CA ARG A 303 3.01 -7.14 -32.06
C ARG A 303 3.47 -8.54 -31.68
N ALA A 304 4.76 -8.84 -31.87
CA ALA A 304 5.32 -10.13 -31.49
C ALA A 304 5.22 -10.40 -30.00
N MET A 305 5.28 -9.36 -29.14
CA MET A 305 5.06 -9.52 -27.71
C MET A 305 3.60 -9.92 -27.42
N ILE A 306 2.62 -9.29 -28.05
CA ILE A 306 1.20 -9.69 -27.92
C ILE A 306 1.02 -11.14 -28.36
N ASP A 307 1.61 -11.54 -29.50
CA ASP A 307 1.55 -12.91 -30.00
C ASP A 307 2.18 -13.92 -29.04
N GLN A 308 3.26 -13.56 -28.35
CA GLN A 308 3.85 -14.42 -27.32
C GLN A 308 2.91 -14.61 -26.11
N TYR A 309 2.20 -13.56 -25.67
CA TYR A 309 1.19 -13.69 -24.63
C TYR A 309 0.10 -14.68 -25.05
N HIS A 310 -0.41 -14.59 -26.27
CA HIS A 310 -1.41 -15.51 -26.82
C HIS A 310 -0.85 -16.95 -26.94
N ALA A 311 0.35 -17.12 -27.49
CA ALA A 311 1.00 -18.43 -27.65
C ALA A 311 1.25 -19.14 -26.30
N GLN A 312 1.45 -18.38 -25.23
CA GLN A 312 1.60 -18.88 -23.86
C GLN A 312 0.27 -18.93 -23.08
N HIS A 313 -0.85 -18.62 -23.73
CA HIS A 313 -2.20 -18.61 -23.17
C HIS A 313 -2.39 -17.60 -22.01
N PHE A 314 -1.60 -16.52 -21.98
CA PHE A 314 -1.80 -15.42 -21.02
C PHE A 314 -2.76 -14.38 -21.58
N PRO A 315 -3.94 -14.19 -20.99
CA PRO A 315 -4.87 -13.13 -21.39
C PRO A 315 -4.28 -11.76 -21.01
N LEU A 316 -3.73 -11.08 -21.98
CA LEU A 316 -3.27 -9.70 -21.88
C LEU A 316 -4.44 -8.77 -22.10
N SER A 317 -4.66 -7.79 -21.23
CA SER A 317 -5.81 -6.88 -21.31
C SER A 317 -5.48 -5.53 -21.91
N TRP A 318 -4.28 -5.00 -21.63
CA TRP A 318 -3.86 -3.68 -22.12
C TRP A 318 -2.34 -3.60 -22.30
N PHE A 319 -1.90 -2.71 -23.21
CA PHE A 319 -0.50 -2.63 -23.63
C PHE A 319 -0.07 -1.20 -23.94
N ILE A 320 1.08 -0.76 -23.43
CA ILE A 320 1.76 0.49 -23.83
C ILE A 320 3.07 0.15 -24.52
N PRO A 321 3.22 0.47 -25.83
CA PRO A 321 4.40 0.09 -26.60
C PRO A 321 5.52 1.13 -26.65
N ASN A 322 5.28 2.37 -26.19
CA ASN A 322 6.16 3.52 -26.45
C ASN A 322 6.64 4.22 -25.17
N TYR A 323 6.78 3.50 -24.06
CA TYR A 323 7.19 4.13 -22.81
C TYR A 323 8.51 4.91 -22.94
N ALA A 324 8.54 6.12 -22.34
CA ALA A 324 9.66 7.08 -22.38
C ALA A 324 10.10 7.56 -23.78
N VAL A 325 9.34 7.23 -24.82
CA VAL A 325 9.63 7.63 -26.20
C VAL A 325 8.49 8.48 -26.77
N GLN A 326 8.74 9.76 -26.95
CA GLN A 326 7.86 10.61 -27.77
C GLN A 326 8.10 10.26 -29.25
N THR A 327 7.19 9.52 -29.84
CA THR A 327 7.27 9.19 -31.26
C THR A 327 6.44 10.16 -32.10
N ASN A 328 7.05 10.70 -33.15
CA ASN A 328 6.35 11.52 -34.16
C ASN A 328 5.66 10.67 -35.24
N ASN A 329 5.82 9.35 -35.20
CA ASN A 329 5.21 8.43 -36.14
C ASN A 329 3.83 7.96 -35.64
N VAL A 330 2.87 8.90 -35.65
CA VAL A 330 1.47 8.67 -35.27
C VAL A 330 0.87 7.50 -36.09
N HIS A 331 1.19 7.41 -37.35
CA HIS A 331 0.67 6.38 -38.25
C HIS A 331 1.08 4.97 -37.84
N ALA A 332 2.32 4.79 -37.42
CA ALA A 332 2.78 3.47 -36.92
C ALA A 332 2.06 3.06 -35.60
N LEU A 333 1.75 4.02 -34.73
CA LEU A 333 0.94 3.79 -33.55
C LEU A 333 -0.50 3.41 -33.88
N GLU A 334 -1.12 4.07 -34.83
CA GLU A 334 -2.49 3.77 -35.28
C GLU A 334 -2.57 2.35 -35.85
N PHE A 335 -1.59 1.93 -36.68
CA PHE A 335 -1.50 0.54 -37.14
C PHE A 335 -1.31 -0.47 -35.98
N PHE A 336 -0.51 -0.11 -34.98
CA PHE A 336 -0.36 -0.94 -33.80
C PHE A 336 -1.68 -1.01 -33.01
N ASN A 337 -2.37 0.12 -32.83
CA ASN A 337 -3.64 0.18 -32.11
C ASN A 337 -4.69 -0.72 -32.78
N ASP A 338 -4.79 -0.68 -34.14
CA ASP A 338 -5.67 -1.57 -34.87
C ASP A 338 -5.34 -3.05 -34.66
N TYR A 339 -4.05 -3.39 -34.66
CA TYR A 339 -3.61 -4.75 -34.41
C TYR A 339 -3.98 -5.19 -33.00
N ALA A 340 -3.65 -4.39 -31.98
CA ALA A 340 -3.91 -4.69 -30.57
C ALA A 340 -5.41 -4.91 -30.32
N LEU A 341 -6.27 -4.03 -30.82
CA LEU A 341 -7.73 -4.16 -30.70
C LEU A 341 -8.27 -5.43 -31.38
N ASN A 342 -7.73 -5.82 -32.54
CA ASN A 342 -8.09 -7.08 -33.20
C ASN A 342 -7.64 -8.32 -32.40
N GLN A 343 -6.71 -8.17 -31.50
CA GLN A 343 -6.25 -9.20 -30.53
C GLN A 343 -6.93 -9.06 -29.16
N GLU A 344 -8.00 -8.27 -29.04
CA GLU A 344 -8.71 -7.99 -27.79
C GLU A 344 -7.84 -7.33 -26.70
N VAL A 345 -6.74 -6.67 -27.08
CA VAL A 345 -5.82 -5.94 -26.21
C VAL A 345 -6.05 -4.44 -26.37
N GLN A 346 -6.29 -3.73 -25.28
CA GLN A 346 -6.50 -2.28 -25.30
C GLN A 346 -5.18 -1.54 -25.47
N PRO A 347 -5.00 -0.74 -26.54
CA PRO A 347 -3.76 0.00 -26.75
C PRO A 347 -3.71 1.27 -25.93
N GLY A 348 -2.59 1.48 -25.25
CA GLY A 348 -2.29 2.70 -24.52
C GLY A 348 -1.18 3.51 -25.17
N PHE A 349 -1.14 4.78 -24.86
CA PHE A 349 -0.15 5.74 -25.33
C PHE A 349 0.53 6.45 -24.17
N TRP A 350 1.87 6.41 -24.17
CA TRP A 350 2.68 7.19 -23.21
C TRP A 350 3.08 8.52 -23.82
N HIS A 351 2.92 9.60 -23.04
CA HIS A 351 3.39 10.93 -23.40
C HIS A 351 3.64 11.79 -22.17
N GLN A 352 4.27 12.95 -22.35
CA GLN A 352 4.43 14.00 -21.36
C GLN A 352 3.93 15.31 -21.92
N GLY A 353 3.24 16.11 -21.11
CA GLY A 353 2.59 17.33 -21.54
C GLY A 353 1.33 17.08 -22.39
N GLU A 354 0.61 18.14 -22.72
CA GLU A 354 -0.57 18.05 -23.56
C GLU A 354 -0.20 17.70 -25.01
N THR A 355 -0.84 16.68 -25.57
CA THR A 355 -0.64 16.23 -26.96
C THR A 355 -1.92 15.67 -27.54
N GLU A 356 -2.04 15.67 -28.86
CA GLU A 356 -3.11 14.99 -29.55
C GLU A 356 -2.89 13.47 -29.52
N LEU A 357 -3.91 12.72 -29.15
CA LEU A 357 -3.80 11.27 -29.03
C LEU A 357 -3.91 10.58 -30.40
N PRO A 358 -3.09 9.53 -30.66
CA PRO A 358 -3.24 8.71 -31.85
C PRO A 358 -4.64 8.09 -31.92
N ALA A 359 -5.18 7.94 -33.14
CA ALA A 359 -6.49 7.32 -33.33
C ALA A 359 -6.59 5.94 -32.67
N LYS A 360 -7.77 5.66 -32.10
CA LYS A 360 -8.07 4.39 -31.39
C LYS A 360 -7.23 4.12 -30.14
N THR A 361 -6.58 5.14 -29.56
CA THR A 361 -5.98 5.03 -28.23
C THR A 361 -7.08 4.78 -27.22
N ALA A 362 -6.97 3.69 -26.46
CA ALA A 362 -7.96 3.31 -25.46
C ALA A 362 -7.70 3.93 -24.08
N PHE A 363 -6.44 4.25 -23.78
CA PHE A 363 -6.02 4.85 -22.52
C PHE A 363 -4.65 5.53 -22.65
N THR A 364 -4.30 6.35 -21.65
CA THR A 364 -3.00 7.03 -21.62
C THR A 364 -2.19 6.71 -20.37
N PHE A 365 -0.88 6.88 -20.49
CA PHE A 365 0.05 6.98 -19.36
C PHE A 365 0.82 8.29 -19.50
N THR A 366 0.60 9.20 -18.55
CA THR A 366 1.07 10.58 -18.64
C THR A 366 1.58 11.10 -17.27
N ASP A 367 1.96 12.36 -17.21
CA ASP A 367 2.26 13.05 -15.96
C ASP A 367 0.97 13.50 -15.23
N ALA A 368 1.13 13.85 -13.95
CA ALA A 368 -0.01 14.23 -13.12
C ALA A 368 -0.74 15.53 -13.58
N GLN A 369 -0.04 16.40 -14.32
CA GLN A 369 -0.61 17.66 -14.79
C GLN A 369 -1.50 17.43 -15.99
N SER A 370 -1.10 16.57 -16.91
CA SER A 370 -1.83 16.24 -18.14
C SER A 370 -3.01 15.29 -17.92
N ALA A 371 -3.05 14.57 -16.80
CA ALA A 371 -4.04 13.52 -16.54
C ALA A 371 -5.51 13.98 -16.65
N SER A 372 -5.84 15.21 -16.23
CA SER A 372 -7.20 15.73 -16.31
C SER A 372 -7.58 16.11 -17.74
N HIS A 373 -6.62 16.58 -18.54
CA HIS A 373 -6.81 16.86 -19.97
C HIS A 373 -7.07 15.55 -20.73
N ASP A 374 -6.25 14.55 -20.53
CA ASP A 374 -6.37 13.23 -21.18
C ASP A 374 -7.70 12.56 -20.87
N ALA A 375 -8.14 12.62 -19.62
CA ALA A 375 -9.43 12.06 -19.24
C ALA A 375 -10.59 12.69 -20.03
N LYS A 376 -10.56 14.01 -20.25
CA LYS A 376 -11.58 14.74 -21.04
C LYS A 376 -11.47 14.40 -22.53
N GLN A 377 -10.24 14.31 -23.06
CA GLN A 377 -10.02 13.97 -24.47
C GLN A 377 -10.53 12.56 -24.78
N LEU A 378 -10.18 11.57 -23.94
CA LEU A 378 -10.67 10.18 -24.09
C LEU A 378 -12.20 10.10 -23.98
N GLN A 379 -12.84 10.91 -23.14
CA GLN A 379 -14.31 10.98 -23.06
C GLN A 379 -14.94 11.58 -24.34
N GLY A 380 -14.32 12.61 -24.88
CA GLY A 380 -14.83 13.31 -26.07
C GLY A 380 -14.66 12.53 -27.36
N GLU A 381 -13.48 11.97 -27.60
CA GLU A 381 -13.14 11.35 -28.92
C GLU A 381 -13.60 9.90 -29.02
N SER A 382 -13.53 9.13 -27.92
CA SER A 382 -13.81 7.69 -27.95
C SER A 382 -15.21 7.35 -27.42
N HIS A 383 -16.01 8.34 -27.02
CA HIS A 383 -17.28 8.12 -26.31
C HIS A 383 -17.15 7.17 -25.11
N LEU A 384 -15.96 7.09 -24.55
CA LEU A 384 -15.65 6.26 -23.38
C LEU A 384 -16.22 6.94 -22.14
N THR A 385 -17.19 6.34 -21.52
CA THR A 385 -17.78 6.84 -20.28
C THR A 385 -16.88 6.68 -19.07
N GLN A 386 -15.92 5.77 -19.14
CA GLN A 386 -14.96 5.46 -18.09
C GLN A 386 -13.55 5.46 -18.69
N PRO A 387 -12.89 6.63 -18.81
CA PRO A 387 -11.54 6.70 -19.35
C PRO A 387 -10.54 6.08 -18.35
N MET A 388 -9.53 5.37 -18.86
CA MET A 388 -8.38 4.94 -18.07
C MET A 388 -7.22 5.89 -18.34
N VAL A 389 -6.79 6.60 -17.32
CA VAL A 389 -5.54 7.38 -17.34
C VAL A 389 -4.62 6.84 -16.27
N LEU A 390 -3.38 6.53 -16.63
CA LEU A 390 -2.32 6.12 -15.70
C LEU A 390 -1.37 7.28 -15.48
N ALA A 391 -0.87 7.44 -14.24
CA ALA A 391 0.13 8.44 -13.91
C ALA A 391 1.26 7.83 -13.07
N GLY A 392 2.52 8.15 -13.40
CA GLY A 392 3.71 7.71 -12.67
C GLY A 392 4.02 8.54 -11.42
N SER A 393 3.30 9.64 -11.24
CA SER A 393 3.39 10.54 -10.08
C SER A 393 2.04 11.14 -9.80
N GLY A 394 1.88 11.75 -8.62
CA GLY A 394 0.59 12.30 -8.26
C GLY A 394 0.67 13.43 -7.25
N SER A 395 -0.49 14.03 -7.00
CA SER A 395 -0.70 15.11 -6.03
C SER A 395 -2.09 15.03 -5.43
N THR A 396 -2.42 15.94 -4.53
CA THR A 396 -3.76 16.09 -3.95
C THR A 396 -4.82 16.23 -5.07
N GLY A 397 -5.89 15.45 -4.99
CA GLY A 397 -7.03 15.54 -5.92
C GLY A 397 -6.87 14.73 -7.22
N MET A 398 -5.72 14.08 -7.49
CA MET A 398 -5.52 13.34 -8.73
C MET A 398 -6.42 12.10 -8.87
N GLN A 399 -6.96 11.57 -7.78
CA GLN A 399 -7.84 10.39 -7.80
C GLN A 399 -9.07 10.56 -8.70
N LYS A 400 -9.49 11.80 -8.95
CA LYS A 400 -10.64 12.09 -9.82
C LYS A 400 -10.34 11.92 -11.32
N SER A 401 -9.06 11.84 -11.69
CA SER A 401 -8.63 11.83 -13.10
C SER A 401 -7.78 10.63 -13.47
N ALA A 402 -7.00 10.05 -12.56
CA ALA A 402 -6.03 9.01 -12.89
C ALA A 402 -5.86 7.94 -11.82
N ALA A 403 -5.42 6.77 -12.26
CA ALA A 403 -4.85 5.72 -11.43
C ALA A 403 -3.32 5.89 -11.33
N LEU A 404 -2.74 5.59 -10.18
CA LEU A 404 -1.32 5.73 -9.91
C LEU A 404 -0.58 4.42 -10.18
N ILE A 405 0.51 4.45 -10.94
CA ILE A 405 1.43 3.33 -11.10
C ILE A 405 2.83 3.71 -10.64
N PHE A 406 3.52 2.76 -10.00
CA PHE A 406 4.87 2.96 -9.50
C PHE A 406 5.65 1.63 -9.46
N GLY A 407 6.89 1.64 -8.97
CA GLY A 407 7.67 0.41 -8.78
C GLY A 407 9.04 0.45 -9.44
N ASP A 408 9.65 1.63 -9.48
CA ASP A 408 10.95 1.88 -10.13
C ASP A 408 12.10 1.07 -9.54
N ILE A 409 11.89 0.37 -8.42
CA ILE A 409 12.96 -0.37 -7.75
C ILE A 409 12.82 -1.85 -8.06
N GLY A 410 13.94 -2.45 -8.45
CA GLY A 410 14.02 -3.81 -8.94
C GLY A 410 13.62 -4.91 -7.96
N GLY A 411 13.31 -6.07 -8.52
CA GLY A 411 12.84 -7.26 -7.85
C GLY A 411 13.75 -7.75 -6.73
N ASN A 412 13.45 -7.33 -5.52
CA ASN A 412 14.06 -7.84 -4.29
C ASN A 412 13.04 -7.90 -3.15
N TRP A 413 13.33 -8.70 -2.13
CA TRP A 413 12.42 -8.95 -1.02
C TRP A 413 12.01 -7.69 -0.24
N ASN A 414 12.93 -6.73 -0.08
CA ASN A 414 12.64 -5.49 0.63
C ASN A 414 11.62 -4.62 -0.12
N ASN A 415 11.61 -4.68 -1.45
CA ASN A 415 10.68 -3.90 -2.26
C ASN A 415 9.24 -4.38 -2.11
N ILE A 416 9.02 -5.70 -1.92
CA ILE A 416 7.68 -6.23 -1.66
C ILE A 416 7.07 -5.51 -0.44
N THR A 417 7.80 -5.45 0.67
CA THR A 417 7.32 -4.78 1.89
C THR A 417 7.14 -3.28 1.71
N THR A 418 8.06 -2.63 0.98
CA THR A 418 7.99 -1.20 0.68
C THR A 418 6.79 -0.86 -0.17
N GLN A 419 6.49 -1.68 -1.19
CA GLN A 419 5.36 -1.50 -2.08
C GLN A 419 4.02 -1.73 -1.37
N ILE A 420 3.90 -2.78 -0.54
CA ILE A 420 2.68 -3.01 0.26
C ILE A 420 2.38 -1.77 1.12
N ALA A 421 3.37 -1.29 1.88
CA ALA A 421 3.19 -0.11 2.73
C ALA A 421 2.86 1.15 1.92
N GLY A 422 3.51 1.37 0.77
CA GLY A 422 3.24 2.49 -0.12
C GLY A 422 1.82 2.46 -0.68
N MET A 423 1.34 1.30 -1.15
CA MET A 423 -0.02 1.14 -1.67
C MET A 423 -1.08 1.34 -0.59
N LEU A 424 -0.86 0.84 0.63
CA LEU A 424 -1.72 1.11 1.77
C LEU A 424 -1.76 2.62 2.10
N GLY A 425 -0.60 3.28 2.10
CA GLY A 425 -0.50 4.73 2.32
C GLY A 425 -1.24 5.54 1.27
N ALA A 426 -1.15 5.18 -0.01
CA ALA A 426 -1.89 5.81 -1.10
C ALA A 426 -3.41 5.65 -0.92
N ASN A 427 -3.88 4.43 -0.60
CA ASN A 427 -5.29 4.17 -0.32
C ASN A 427 -5.81 5.03 0.85
N LEU A 428 -5.04 5.13 1.94
CA LEU A 428 -5.39 5.96 3.12
C LEU A 428 -5.26 7.46 2.86
N SER A 429 -4.67 7.86 1.73
CA SER A 429 -4.55 9.25 1.27
C SER A 429 -5.58 9.62 0.22
N GLY A 430 -6.59 8.78 0.00
CA GLY A 430 -7.66 9.01 -0.96
C GLY A 430 -7.33 8.59 -2.40
N GLN A 431 -6.23 7.84 -2.65
CA GLN A 431 -5.91 7.27 -3.97
C GLN A 431 -6.04 5.74 -3.93
N PRO A 432 -7.25 5.19 -4.15
CA PRO A 432 -7.50 3.76 -4.06
C PRO A 432 -7.02 2.97 -5.27
N LEU A 433 -6.90 3.61 -6.44
CA LEU A 433 -6.49 2.99 -7.69
C LEU A 433 -4.97 3.12 -7.85
N VAL A 434 -4.24 2.17 -7.29
CA VAL A 434 -2.77 2.17 -7.28
C VAL A 434 -2.24 0.79 -7.64
N GLY A 435 -1.16 0.74 -8.39
CA GLY A 435 -0.44 -0.50 -8.73
C GLY A 435 1.05 -0.34 -8.74
N ALA A 436 1.76 -1.44 -8.48
CA ALA A 436 3.21 -1.50 -8.55
C ALA A 436 3.65 -2.53 -9.60
N ALA A 437 4.69 -2.20 -10.38
CA ALA A 437 5.21 -3.08 -11.42
C ALA A 437 5.66 -4.43 -10.85
N ILE A 438 5.25 -5.54 -11.49
CA ILE A 438 5.69 -6.89 -11.12
C ILE A 438 7.20 -6.99 -11.37
N ASP A 439 7.94 -7.56 -10.42
CA ASP A 439 9.40 -7.67 -10.44
C ASP A 439 10.12 -6.31 -10.55
N GLY A 440 9.40 -5.21 -10.26
CA GLY A 440 9.90 -3.84 -10.32
C GLY A 440 10.25 -3.37 -11.73
N LEU A 441 10.68 -2.12 -11.88
CA LEU A 441 11.16 -1.55 -13.14
C LEU A 441 12.62 -1.92 -13.41
N GLN A 442 13.48 -1.82 -12.40
CA GLN A 442 14.90 -2.15 -12.47
C GLN A 442 15.18 -3.53 -11.85
N GLY A 443 16.23 -4.20 -12.28
CA GLY A 443 16.61 -5.52 -11.78
C GLY A 443 15.80 -6.63 -12.46
N GLY A 444 15.50 -7.71 -11.71
CA GLY A 444 14.87 -8.93 -12.20
C GLY A 444 15.84 -10.10 -12.21
N GLY A 445 15.48 -11.20 -12.90
CA GLY A 445 16.31 -12.39 -13.02
C GLY A 445 16.25 -13.34 -11.82
N ASN A 446 15.41 -13.09 -10.82
CA ASN A 446 15.13 -14.01 -9.73
C ASN A 446 13.73 -14.61 -9.86
N ALA A 447 13.66 -15.87 -10.27
CA ALA A 447 12.41 -16.56 -10.54
C ALA A 447 11.48 -16.66 -9.31
N GLN A 448 12.04 -16.86 -8.10
CA GLN A 448 11.27 -16.94 -6.86
C GLN A 448 10.63 -15.58 -6.52
N ILE A 449 11.38 -14.49 -6.67
CA ILE A 449 10.85 -13.15 -6.43
C ILE A 449 9.76 -12.82 -7.44
N ASN A 450 9.98 -13.13 -8.73
CA ASN A 450 8.98 -12.89 -9.78
C ASN A 450 7.63 -13.54 -9.44
N VAL A 451 7.63 -14.84 -9.08
CA VAL A 451 6.41 -15.57 -8.71
C VAL A 451 5.76 -14.96 -7.47
N ARG A 452 6.54 -14.80 -6.40
CA ARG A 452 6.00 -14.26 -5.15
C ARG A 452 5.42 -12.85 -5.32
N ASP A 453 6.04 -12.05 -6.18
CA ASP A 453 5.57 -10.69 -6.49
C ASP A 453 4.30 -10.72 -7.38
N PHE A 454 4.24 -11.62 -8.36
CA PHE A 454 3.04 -11.83 -9.18
C PHE A 454 1.85 -12.30 -8.35
N GLU A 455 2.07 -13.24 -7.43
CA GLU A 455 1.04 -13.82 -6.56
C GLU A 455 0.27 -12.75 -5.78
N TRP A 456 0.95 -11.92 -4.99
CA TRP A 456 0.25 -10.94 -4.16
C TRP A 456 -0.30 -9.76 -4.97
N LYS A 457 0.37 -9.38 -6.06
CA LYS A 457 -0.13 -8.32 -6.96
C LYS A 457 -1.36 -8.76 -7.74
N SER A 458 -1.62 -10.06 -7.85
CA SER A 458 -2.91 -10.56 -8.35
C SER A 458 -4.10 -10.15 -7.47
N PHE A 459 -3.86 -9.67 -6.24
CA PHE A 459 -4.85 -9.16 -5.30
C PHE A 459 -4.75 -7.64 -5.07
N THR A 460 -4.21 -6.89 -6.03
CA THR A 460 -4.12 -5.43 -5.98
C THR A 460 -5.01 -4.80 -7.06
N PRO A 461 -5.31 -3.49 -7.01
CA PRO A 461 -6.15 -2.85 -8.03
C PRO A 461 -5.62 -3.01 -9.45
N LEU A 462 -4.33 -2.76 -9.67
CA LEU A 462 -3.70 -2.88 -10.99
C LEU A 462 -2.63 -3.97 -10.98
N LEU A 463 -2.53 -4.72 -12.08
CA LEU A 463 -1.56 -5.81 -12.28
C LEU A 463 -0.86 -5.61 -13.62
N PHE A 464 0.46 -5.37 -13.62
CA PHE A 464 1.19 -5.10 -14.86
C PHE A 464 2.68 -5.41 -14.74
N TYR A 465 3.28 -5.72 -15.88
CA TYR A 465 4.72 -5.71 -16.08
C TYR A 465 5.17 -4.37 -16.63
N PHE A 466 6.34 -3.91 -16.17
CA PHE A 466 6.99 -2.74 -16.69
C PHE A 466 8.36 -3.15 -17.24
N ASP A 467 8.42 -3.38 -18.55
CA ASP A 467 9.55 -3.97 -19.26
C ASP A 467 10.31 -2.94 -20.09
N ASP A 468 10.85 -1.93 -19.44
CA ASP A 468 11.61 -0.85 -20.07
C ASP A 468 13.08 -0.83 -19.64
N GLN A 469 13.32 -0.84 -18.35
CA GLN A 469 14.67 -0.68 -17.80
C GLN A 469 15.17 -1.97 -17.14
N GLY A 470 16.46 -2.16 -17.20
CA GLY A 470 17.14 -3.31 -16.65
C GLY A 470 17.55 -4.32 -17.72
N ASP A 471 18.43 -5.21 -17.32
CA ASP A 471 19.08 -6.16 -18.21
C ASP A 471 18.20 -7.40 -18.50
N PHE A 472 17.02 -7.54 -17.86
CA PHE A 472 16.17 -8.72 -17.95
C PHE A 472 14.79 -8.40 -18.52
N CYS A 473 14.34 -9.20 -19.51
CA CYS A 473 12.98 -9.12 -20.01
C CYS A 473 11.95 -9.47 -18.94
N LYS A 474 10.94 -8.64 -18.76
CA LYS A 474 9.90 -8.80 -17.74
C LYS A 474 8.56 -9.15 -18.37
N ASN A 475 8.25 -10.43 -18.29
CA ASN A 475 6.96 -10.96 -18.67
C ASN A 475 6.67 -12.23 -17.85
N PRO A 476 5.42 -12.72 -17.80
CA PRO A 476 5.06 -13.84 -16.93
C PRO A 476 5.64 -15.18 -17.34
N PHE A 477 6.24 -15.28 -18.50
CA PHE A 477 6.84 -16.50 -19.09
C PHE A 477 8.36 -16.38 -19.32
N ALA A 478 9.01 -15.37 -18.77
CA ALA A 478 10.45 -15.12 -18.94
C ALA A 478 11.35 -16.17 -18.28
N TYR A 479 10.82 -16.98 -17.38
CA TYR A 479 11.56 -17.97 -16.60
C TYR A 479 11.31 -19.40 -17.11
N ASN A 480 11.23 -20.36 -16.22
CA ASN A 480 10.99 -21.77 -16.55
C ASN A 480 9.49 -22.12 -16.57
N LYS A 481 9.18 -23.30 -17.12
CA LYS A 481 7.81 -23.81 -17.28
C LYS A 481 7.00 -23.78 -15.96
N LYS A 482 7.60 -24.20 -14.84
CA LYS A 482 6.92 -24.21 -13.52
C LYS A 482 6.47 -22.80 -13.11
N ILE A 483 7.31 -21.80 -13.31
CA ILE A 483 7.02 -20.40 -13.00
C ILE A 483 5.89 -19.90 -13.91
N THR A 484 6.00 -20.16 -15.21
CA THR A 484 4.97 -19.80 -16.20
C THR A 484 3.60 -20.38 -15.81
N GLU A 485 3.53 -21.66 -15.44
CA GLU A 485 2.29 -22.32 -15.04
C GLU A 485 1.67 -21.71 -13.77
N ILE A 486 2.51 -21.36 -12.77
CA ILE A 486 2.03 -20.70 -11.55
C ILE A 486 1.49 -19.29 -11.86
N ASN A 487 2.25 -18.48 -12.61
CA ASN A 487 1.80 -17.14 -13.01
C ASN A 487 0.48 -17.18 -13.81
N LEU A 488 0.34 -18.15 -14.72
CA LEU A 488 -0.90 -18.35 -15.47
C LEU A 488 -2.08 -18.72 -14.57
N ALA A 489 -1.86 -19.57 -13.56
CA ALA A 489 -2.91 -19.93 -12.60
C ALA A 489 -3.38 -18.70 -11.80
N TYR A 490 -2.47 -17.86 -11.33
CA TYR A 490 -2.82 -16.62 -10.64
C TYR A 490 -3.51 -15.60 -11.55
N LEU A 491 -3.13 -15.53 -12.82
CA LEU A 491 -3.81 -14.64 -13.76
C LEU A 491 -5.26 -15.08 -14.01
N LYS A 492 -5.51 -16.39 -14.14
CA LYS A 492 -6.87 -16.93 -14.26
C LYS A 492 -7.70 -16.69 -12.99
N LEU A 493 -7.08 -16.88 -11.81
CA LEU A 493 -7.70 -16.50 -10.54
C LEU A 493 -8.08 -15.01 -10.53
N ARG A 494 -7.20 -14.14 -11.00
CA ARG A 494 -7.49 -12.70 -11.12
C ARG A 494 -8.67 -12.41 -12.04
N GLN A 495 -8.85 -13.16 -13.13
CA GLN A 495 -10.03 -13.00 -13.99
C GLN A 495 -11.34 -13.25 -13.22
N HIS A 496 -11.37 -14.24 -12.32
CA HIS A 496 -12.51 -14.46 -11.43
C HIS A 496 -12.73 -13.30 -10.45
N LEU A 497 -11.67 -12.64 -10.00
CA LEU A 497 -11.75 -11.49 -9.09
C LEU A 497 -12.12 -10.17 -9.79
N THR A 498 -12.18 -10.12 -11.12
CA THR A 498 -12.38 -8.85 -11.86
C THR A 498 -13.68 -8.16 -11.47
N ASN A 499 -14.80 -8.87 -11.35
CA ASN A 499 -16.08 -8.29 -10.96
C ASN A 499 -16.06 -7.81 -9.49
N TYR A 500 -15.36 -8.53 -8.63
CA TYR A 500 -15.13 -8.09 -7.25
C TYR A 500 -14.32 -6.79 -7.21
N LEU A 501 -13.25 -6.67 -8.00
CA LEU A 501 -12.46 -5.44 -8.10
C LEU A 501 -13.27 -4.26 -8.67
N CYS A 502 -14.16 -4.49 -9.64
CA CYS A 502 -15.10 -3.47 -10.11
C CYS A 502 -16.03 -3.00 -8.98
N THR A 503 -16.53 -3.93 -8.17
CA THR A 503 -17.35 -3.60 -6.99
C THR A 503 -16.55 -2.76 -5.99
N LEU A 504 -15.30 -3.13 -5.69
CA LEU A 504 -14.44 -2.38 -4.80
C LEU A 504 -14.10 -0.98 -5.35
N ASN A 505 -13.90 -0.83 -6.66
CA ASN A 505 -13.69 0.48 -7.27
C ASN A 505 -14.92 1.38 -7.11
N LYS A 506 -16.14 0.83 -7.21
CA LYS A 506 -17.36 1.59 -6.95
C LYS A 506 -17.46 2.01 -5.49
N GLN A 507 -17.21 1.08 -4.55
CA GLN A 507 -17.21 1.36 -3.10
C GLN A 507 -16.14 2.39 -2.71
N ALA A 508 -14.99 2.39 -3.39
CA ALA A 508 -13.93 3.36 -3.14
C ALA A 508 -14.37 4.81 -3.35
N ARG A 509 -15.35 5.07 -4.21
CA ARG A 509 -15.95 6.41 -4.41
C ARG A 509 -16.75 6.89 -3.19
N ASP A 510 -17.09 5.98 -2.31
CA ASP A 510 -17.81 6.26 -1.06
C ASP A 510 -16.89 6.15 0.17
N GLY A 511 -15.58 6.36 -0.04
CA GLY A 511 -14.58 6.45 1.02
C GLY A 511 -14.04 5.10 1.51
N GLU A 512 -14.37 3.98 0.84
CA GLU A 512 -13.88 2.66 1.22
C GLU A 512 -12.60 2.29 0.44
N PRO A 513 -11.41 2.26 1.06
CA PRO A 513 -10.18 1.88 0.35
C PRO A 513 -10.27 0.46 -0.24
N ILE A 514 -9.68 0.24 -1.42
CA ILE A 514 -9.64 -1.10 -2.07
C ILE A 514 -8.67 -2.01 -1.31
N MET A 515 -7.43 -1.53 -1.13
CA MET A 515 -6.45 -2.17 -0.24
C MET A 515 -6.52 -1.50 1.12
N ARG A 516 -6.72 -2.31 2.17
CA ARG A 516 -7.02 -1.80 3.51
C ARG A 516 -6.04 -2.37 4.53
N PRO A 517 -5.49 -1.57 5.44
CA PRO A 517 -4.84 -2.13 6.61
C PRO A 517 -5.86 -2.82 7.52
N LEU A 518 -5.40 -3.76 8.35
CA LEU A 518 -6.28 -4.59 9.18
C LEU A 518 -7.18 -3.79 10.13
N PHE A 519 -6.73 -2.61 10.61
CA PHE A 519 -7.53 -1.77 11.51
C PHE A 519 -8.80 -1.21 10.84
N SER A 520 -8.87 -1.13 9.52
CA SER A 520 -10.06 -0.64 8.82
C SER A 520 -11.29 -1.52 9.07
N ASP A 521 -11.07 -2.82 9.19
CA ASP A 521 -12.14 -3.81 9.43
C ASP A 521 -12.16 -4.32 10.89
N PHE A 522 -11.06 -4.13 11.64
CA PHE A 522 -10.90 -4.57 13.03
C PHE A 522 -10.32 -3.44 13.90
N PRO A 523 -11.05 -2.31 14.06
CA PRO A 523 -10.53 -1.10 14.73
C PRO A 523 -10.30 -1.28 16.24
N ASP A 524 -10.98 -2.21 16.89
CA ASP A 524 -10.87 -2.44 18.33
C ASP A 524 -9.56 -3.16 18.72
N GLU A 525 -8.86 -3.74 17.76
CA GLU A 525 -7.65 -4.51 17.98
C GLU A 525 -6.40 -3.64 17.83
N LYS A 526 -5.84 -3.18 18.95
CA LYS A 526 -4.71 -2.22 18.99
C LYS A 526 -3.49 -2.65 18.18
N ALA A 527 -3.24 -3.94 18.04
CA ALA A 527 -2.12 -4.48 17.28
C ALA A 527 -2.17 -4.11 15.79
N ASN A 528 -3.38 -3.93 15.24
CA ASN A 528 -3.60 -3.59 13.83
C ASN A 528 -3.09 -2.19 13.44
N TYR A 529 -2.91 -1.31 14.42
CA TYR A 529 -2.38 0.05 14.20
C TYR A 529 -0.86 0.12 14.18
N THR A 530 -0.19 -0.97 14.53
CA THR A 530 1.28 -1.04 14.58
C THR A 530 1.86 -1.59 13.29
N SER A 531 3.16 -1.38 13.04
CA SER A 531 3.88 -1.95 11.90
C SER A 531 4.07 -3.48 11.99
N GLN A 532 3.73 -4.10 13.11
CA GLN A 532 3.96 -5.52 13.37
C GLN A 532 3.28 -6.43 12.33
N PHE A 533 2.09 -6.04 11.85
CA PHE A 533 1.35 -6.77 10.81
C PHE A 533 1.18 -5.93 9.54
N GLY A 534 2.06 -4.95 9.33
CA GLY A 534 1.99 -4.01 8.20
C GLY A 534 2.25 -4.61 6.82
N ASN A 535 2.66 -5.89 6.77
CA ASN A 535 2.82 -6.64 5.52
C ASN A 535 1.58 -7.49 5.16
N GLU A 536 0.50 -7.36 5.92
CA GLU A 536 -0.79 -7.99 5.67
C GLU A 536 -1.82 -6.93 5.34
N PHE A 537 -2.71 -7.24 4.42
CA PHE A 537 -3.76 -6.30 4.03
C PHE A 537 -5.08 -7.02 3.70
N MET A 538 -6.17 -6.28 3.81
CA MET A 538 -7.48 -6.70 3.31
C MET A 538 -7.67 -6.18 1.88
N LEU A 539 -8.16 -7.03 0.99
CA LEU A 539 -8.74 -6.63 -0.29
C LEU A 539 -10.27 -6.56 -0.10
N GLY A 540 -10.79 -5.34 -0.04
CA GLY A 540 -12.14 -5.09 0.45
C GLY A 540 -12.34 -5.63 1.87
N HIS A 541 -13.56 -6.02 2.23
CA HIS A 541 -13.91 -6.57 3.55
C HIS A 541 -13.70 -8.09 3.69
N ASN A 542 -13.43 -8.78 2.57
CA ASN A 542 -13.64 -10.22 2.48
C ASN A 542 -12.35 -11.05 2.45
N ILE A 543 -11.26 -10.53 1.88
CA ILE A 543 -10.05 -11.30 1.59
C ILE A 543 -8.85 -10.69 2.31
N LEU A 544 -8.20 -11.48 3.16
CA LEU A 544 -6.93 -11.13 3.77
C LEU A 544 -5.78 -11.74 2.97
N VAL A 545 -4.82 -10.92 2.59
CA VAL A 545 -3.62 -11.31 1.85
C VAL A 545 -2.40 -11.09 2.73
N ALA A 546 -1.59 -12.13 2.92
CA ALA A 546 -0.38 -12.10 3.76
C ALA A 546 0.87 -12.52 2.98
N PRO A 547 1.42 -11.65 2.12
CA PRO A 547 2.50 -11.99 1.21
C PRO A 547 3.73 -12.62 1.87
N ILE A 548 4.40 -13.50 1.14
CA ILE A 548 5.73 -13.99 1.50
C ILE A 548 6.74 -12.91 1.15
N THR A 549 7.46 -12.43 2.15
CA THR A 549 8.36 -11.26 2.04
C THR A 549 9.85 -11.61 2.22
N ASN A 550 10.18 -12.89 2.17
CA ASN A 550 11.56 -13.36 2.28
C ASN A 550 11.79 -14.66 1.48
N GLY A 551 13.05 -14.92 1.12
CA GLY A 551 13.45 -16.10 0.34
C GLY A 551 13.85 -17.31 1.17
N ARG A 552 13.41 -17.43 2.41
CA ARG A 552 13.76 -18.58 3.27
C ARG A 552 12.86 -19.75 2.91
N GLU A 553 13.46 -20.83 2.48
CA GLU A 553 12.79 -22.09 2.15
C GLU A 553 13.33 -23.24 3.02
N ASP A 554 12.47 -24.23 3.25
CA ASP A 554 12.88 -25.51 3.81
C ASP A 554 13.53 -26.41 2.75
N GLU A 555 13.97 -27.61 3.14
CA GLU A 555 14.59 -28.59 2.22
C GLU A 555 13.65 -29.04 1.09
N GLN A 556 12.36 -28.87 1.24
CA GLN A 556 11.33 -29.20 0.25
C GLN A 556 10.96 -28.01 -0.65
N GLY A 557 11.56 -26.83 -0.44
CA GLY A 557 11.28 -25.61 -1.20
C GLY A 557 9.99 -24.91 -0.77
N ASN A 558 9.53 -25.11 0.48
CA ASN A 558 8.40 -24.37 1.02
C ASN A 558 8.92 -23.14 1.78
N SER A 559 8.28 -22.00 1.53
CA SER A 559 8.53 -20.79 2.31
C SER A 559 7.87 -20.90 3.68
N ARG A 560 8.61 -20.61 4.76
CA ARG A 560 8.08 -20.55 6.11
C ARG A 560 7.52 -19.15 6.39
N LYS A 561 6.27 -19.10 6.83
CA LYS A 561 5.59 -17.90 7.32
C LYS A 561 5.43 -17.99 8.84
N ASP A 562 6.00 -17.03 9.52
CA ASP A 562 5.76 -16.71 10.92
C ASP A 562 5.03 -15.37 11.02
N ASN A 563 4.49 -15.05 12.18
CA ASN A 563 3.80 -13.78 12.44
C ASN A 563 2.57 -13.54 11.54
N LEU A 564 1.86 -14.58 11.12
CA LEU A 564 0.63 -14.44 10.36
C LEU A 564 -0.53 -14.13 11.32
N TYR A 565 -1.06 -12.92 11.28
CA TYR A 565 -2.17 -12.51 12.12
C TYR A 565 -3.51 -12.63 11.39
N LEU A 566 -4.41 -13.41 11.95
CA LEU A 566 -5.80 -13.49 11.49
C LEU A 566 -6.68 -12.75 12.51
N PRO A 567 -7.14 -11.53 12.21
CA PRO A 567 -7.86 -10.69 13.18
C PRO A 567 -9.29 -11.18 13.45
N GLY A 568 -9.94 -10.58 14.45
CA GLY A 568 -11.34 -10.85 14.80
C GLY A 568 -11.53 -12.12 15.62
N LYS A 569 -11.58 -12.01 16.96
CA LYS A 569 -11.75 -13.17 17.87
C LYS A 569 -12.97 -14.06 17.59
N LYS A 570 -14.00 -13.47 16.96
CA LYS A 570 -15.22 -14.20 16.56
C LYS A 570 -15.22 -14.59 15.07
N SER A 571 -14.21 -14.20 14.31
CA SER A 571 -14.09 -14.50 12.89
C SER A 571 -13.47 -15.87 12.68
N MET A 572 -13.91 -16.53 11.61
CA MET A 572 -13.27 -17.70 11.05
C MET A 572 -12.65 -17.29 9.70
N TRP A 573 -11.44 -17.75 9.45
CA TRP A 573 -10.70 -17.51 8.22
C TRP A 573 -10.48 -18.81 7.48
N ILE A 574 -10.70 -18.80 6.19
CA ILE A 574 -10.59 -19.97 5.32
C ILE A 574 -9.48 -19.73 4.30
N ASP A 575 -8.45 -20.56 4.30
CA ASP A 575 -7.42 -20.54 3.26
C ASP A 575 -8.07 -20.77 1.89
N LEU A 576 -7.93 -19.81 1.00
CA LEU A 576 -8.59 -19.78 -0.30
C LEU A 576 -8.24 -21.01 -1.16
N PHE A 577 -6.99 -21.50 -1.08
CA PHE A 577 -6.48 -22.58 -1.90
C PHE A 577 -6.78 -23.97 -1.32
N THR A 578 -6.72 -24.13 -0.02
CA THR A 578 -6.80 -25.44 0.62
C THR A 578 -8.11 -25.69 1.34
N GLY A 579 -8.91 -24.64 1.58
CA GLY A 579 -10.14 -24.71 2.38
C GLY A 579 -9.89 -24.95 3.87
N LYS A 580 -8.63 -24.92 4.33
CA LYS A 580 -8.29 -25.07 5.74
C LYS A 580 -8.79 -23.88 6.53
N LYS A 581 -9.42 -24.15 7.66
CA LYS A 581 -10.07 -23.15 8.51
C LYS A 581 -9.21 -22.78 9.70
N TYR A 582 -9.20 -21.50 10.03
CA TYR A 582 -8.43 -20.91 11.11
C TYR A 582 -9.31 -20.02 11.99
N ALA A 583 -9.12 -20.07 13.29
CA ALA A 583 -9.79 -19.15 14.21
C ALA A 583 -9.13 -17.78 14.18
N GLY A 584 -9.92 -16.70 14.18
CA GLY A 584 -9.42 -15.34 14.27
C GLY A 584 -8.94 -14.96 15.68
N GLY A 585 -8.34 -13.78 15.80
CA GLY A 585 -7.74 -13.25 17.03
C GLY A 585 -6.43 -13.95 17.43
N LYS A 586 -5.74 -14.62 16.49
CA LYS A 586 -4.52 -15.39 16.76
C LYS A 586 -3.41 -15.08 15.75
N VAL A 587 -2.17 -15.19 16.22
CA VAL A 587 -0.95 -15.11 15.40
C VAL A 587 -0.44 -16.52 15.15
N TYR A 588 -0.43 -16.94 13.91
CA TYR A 588 0.00 -18.26 13.47
C TYR A 588 1.47 -18.25 13.05
N ASN A 589 2.19 -19.31 13.43
CA ASN A 589 3.62 -19.46 13.20
C ASN A 589 3.92 -20.85 12.63
N ASN A 590 5.11 -21.04 12.09
CA ASN A 590 5.57 -22.29 11.46
C ASN A 590 4.66 -22.79 10.33
N LEU A 591 3.96 -21.89 9.63
CA LEU A 591 3.19 -22.26 8.47
C LEU A 591 4.11 -22.39 7.26
N LEU A 592 3.96 -23.49 6.50
CA LEU A 592 4.75 -23.78 5.31
C LEU A 592 3.89 -23.61 4.06
N PHE A 593 4.39 -22.82 3.11
CA PHE A 593 3.73 -22.51 1.86
C PHE A 593 4.63 -22.86 0.67
N PRO A 594 4.27 -23.85 -0.15
CA PRO A 594 4.99 -24.14 -1.40
C PRO A 594 4.92 -22.93 -2.35
N LEU A 595 5.81 -22.90 -3.34
CA LEU A 595 5.98 -21.76 -4.23
C LEU A 595 4.71 -21.30 -4.96
N TRP A 596 3.74 -22.17 -5.19
CA TRP A 596 2.46 -21.85 -5.82
C TRP A 596 1.40 -21.31 -4.86
N HIS A 597 1.64 -21.35 -3.56
CA HIS A 597 0.63 -21.06 -2.54
C HIS A 597 0.96 -19.75 -1.80
N LEU A 598 0.25 -18.70 -2.16
CA LEU A 598 0.22 -17.44 -1.39
C LEU A 598 -0.71 -17.61 -0.17
N PRO A 599 -0.33 -17.18 1.03
CA PRO A 599 -1.25 -17.07 2.17
C PRO A 599 -2.37 -16.08 1.89
N VAL A 600 -3.53 -16.59 1.49
CA VAL A 600 -4.76 -15.80 1.23
C VAL A 600 -5.92 -16.44 1.98
N PHE A 601 -6.63 -15.62 2.76
CA PHE A 601 -7.72 -16.10 3.60
C PHE A 601 -9.02 -15.35 3.30
N VAL A 602 -10.10 -16.09 3.16
CA VAL A 602 -11.45 -15.53 3.05
C VAL A 602 -12.10 -15.53 4.42
N LYS A 603 -12.71 -14.41 4.80
CA LYS A 603 -13.45 -14.30 6.06
C LYS A 603 -14.78 -15.04 5.96
N SER A 604 -15.18 -15.76 7.01
CA SER A 604 -16.55 -16.27 7.11
C SER A 604 -17.56 -15.12 7.02
N GLY A 605 -18.69 -15.36 6.36
CA GLY A 605 -19.67 -14.33 6.04
C GLY A 605 -19.44 -13.64 4.70
N SER A 606 -18.34 -13.92 4.01
CA SER A 606 -18.07 -13.31 2.71
C SER A 606 -19.00 -13.83 1.61
N ILE A 607 -19.47 -12.91 0.79
CA ILE A 607 -20.23 -13.17 -0.43
C ILE A 607 -19.64 -12.27 -1.52
N PHE A 608 -19.22 -12.83 -2.64
CA PHE A 608 -18.72 -12.04 -3.77
C PHE A 608 -18.92 -12.74 -5.11
N ASP A 609 -18.99 -11.96 -6.19
CA ASP A 609 -19.16 -12.45 -7.55
C ASP A 609 -17.82 -13.04 -8.06
N TRP A 610 -17.81 -14.36 -8.28
CA TRP A 610 -16.67 -15.08 -8.86
C TRP A 610 -16.62 -15.01 -10.40
N GLY A 611 -17.43 -14.15 -10.98
CA GLY A 611 -17.59 -13.93 -12.42
C GLY A 611 -18.92 -14.47 -12.97
N LYS A 612 -19.51 -13.74 -13.91
CA LYS A 612 -20.74 -14.12 -14.61
C LYS A 612 -21.93 -14.48 -13.70
N ARG A 613 -22.13 -13.68 -12.60
CA ARG A 613 -23.15 -13.95 -11.58
C ARG A 613 -23.00 -15.32 -10.91
N ASN A 614 -21.80 -15.82 -10.80
CA ASN A 614 -21.48 -16.95 -9.93
C ASN A 614 -21.07 -16.41 -8.55
N PHE A 615 -21.98 -16.51 -7.59
CA PHE A 615 -21.78 -15.98 -6.24
C PHE A 615 -21.14 -17.04 -5.35
N LEU A 616 -20.00 -16.71 -4.79
CA LEU A 616 -19.29 -17.56 -3.83
C LEU A 616 -19.64 -17.12 -2.41
N LEU A 617 -20.17 -18.02 -1.60
CA LEU A 617 -20.67 -17.77 -0.25
C LEU A 617 -19.96 -18.63 0.79
N TYR A 618 -19.38 -17.96 1.79
CA TYR A 618 -18.80 -18.55 2.99
C TYR A 618 -19.74 -18.30 4.18
N PRO A 619 -20.52 -19.30 4.64
CA PRO A 619 -21.58 -19.05 5.60
C PRO A 619 -21.14 -18.50 6.95
N GLN A 620 -22.02 -17.67 7.55
CA GLN A 620 -21.93 -17.15 8.92
C GLN A 620 -23.36 -16.90 9.44
N GLU A 621 -23.52 -16.58 10.74
CA GLU A 621 -24.86 -16.33 11.34
C GLU A 621 -25.68 -15.33 10.54
N GLN A 622 -25.08 -14.24 10.09
CA GLN A 622 -25.71 -13.25 9.23
C GLN A 622 -24.67 -12.59 8.33
N SER A 623 -25.02 -12.42 7.06
CA SER A 623 -24.18 -11.73 6.07
C SER A 623 -25.05 -10.98 5.07
N GLU A 624 -24.56 -9.85 4.60
CA GLU A 624 -25.17 -9.08 3.52
C GLU A 624 -24.07 -8.46 2.66
N THR A 625 -24.29 -8.38 1.37
CA THR A 625 -23.40 -7.70 0.43
C THR A 625 -24.19 -7.04 -0.69
N VAL A 626 -23.60 -5.98 -1.25
CA VAL A 626 -24.10 -5.31 -2.45
C VAL A 626 -23.02 -5.40 -3.51
N ILE A 627 -23.32 -6.05 -4.62
CA ILE A 627 -22.39 -6.33 -5.72
C ILE A 627 -22.75 -5.43 -6.89
N TYR A 628 -21.75 -4.67 -7.37
CA TYR A 628 -21.90 -3.82 -8.54
C TYR A 628 -21.97 -4.67 -9.81
N ASN A 629 -23.09 -4.56 -10.55
CA ASN A 629 -23.23 -5.17 -11.87
C ASN A 629 -22.60 -4.24 -12.88
N ASN A 630 -21.41 -4.54 -13.36
CA ASN A 630 -20.75 -3.79 -14.43
C ASN A 630 -21.39 -4.11 -15.78
N THR A 631 -22.61 -3.62 -15.97
CA THR A 631 -23.32 -3.65 -17.23
C THR A 631 -22.91 -2.36 -17.97
N ALA A 632 -21.94 -2.47 -18.84
CA ALA A 632 -21.47 -1.33 -19.61
C ALA A 632 -22.58 -0.72 -20.50
N SER A 633 -23.48 0.06 -19.89
CA SER A 633 -24.27 1.04 -20.60
C SER A 633 -23.64 2.39 -20.42
N ALA A 634 -23.22 2.93 -21.54
CA ALA A 634 -22.30 4.03 -21.69
C ALA A 634 -22.78 5.40 -21.19
N ASN A 635 -23.92 5.57 -20.54
CA ASN A 635 -24.58 6.87 -20.51
C ASN A 635 -24.74 7.60 -19.18
N SER A 636 -24.32 7.05 -18.04
CA SER A 636 -24.17 7.90 -16.84
C SER A 636 -23.31 7.27 -15.74
N GLU A 637 -22.43 8.04 -15.15
CA GLU A 637 -21.71 7.71 -13.90
C GLU A 637 -22.66 7.40 -12.73
N ASN A 638 -23.93 7.78 -12.85
CA ASN A 638 -24.95 7.68 -11.81
C ASN A 638 -25.87 6.45 -11.93
N SER A 639 -25.93 5.78 -13.09
CA SER A 639 -26.75 4.58 -13.29
C SER A 639 -25.96 3.31 -12.97
N ALA A 640 -25.69 3.08 -11.70
CA ALA A 640 -25.05 1.85 -11.24
C ALA A 640 -26.14 0.86 -10.81
N SER A 641 -26.21 -0.31 -11.46
CA SER A 641 -27.07 -1.39 -11.00
C SER A 641 -26.34 -2.26 -9.98
N PHE A 642 -27.09 -2.72 -8.97
CA PHE A 642 -26.56 -3.54 -7.89
C PHE A 642 -27.37 -4.79 -7.66
N THR A 643 -26.70 -5.90 -7.37
CA THR A 643 -27.30 -7.11 -6.85
C THR A 643 -27.12 -7.17 -5.34
N ARG A 644 -28.20 -7.17 -4.58
CA ARG A 644 -28.19 -7.33 -3.11
C ARG A 644 -28.34 -8.81 -2.77
N ILE A 645 -27.45 -9.33 -1.94
CA ILE A 645 -27.47 -10.71 -1.48
C ILE A 645 -27.36 -10.73 0.03
N SER A 646 -28.27 -11.43 0.70
CA SER A 646 -28.20 -11.67 2.14
C SER A 646 -28.20 -13.16 2.44
N SER A 647 -27.55 -13.54 3.53
CA SER A 647 -27.59 -14.90 4.04
C SER A 647 -27.72 -14.94 5.56
N GLN A 648 -28.41 -15.96 6.06
CA GLN A 648 -28.60 -16.19 7.49
C GLN A 648 -28.49 -17.67 7.81
N VAL A 649 -27.69 -18.03 8.81
CA VAL A 649 -27.64 -19.38 9.38
C VAL A 649 -28.33 -19.37 10.75
N LYS A 650 -29.38 -20.16 10.88
CA LYS A 650 -30.10 -20.34 12.14
C LYS A 650 -30.55 -21.79 12.29
N ASN A 651 -30.25 -22.41 13.42
CA ASN A 651 -30.64 -23.82 13.71
C ASN A 651 -30.23 -24.80 12.59
N GLU A 652 -28.98 -24.73 12.13
CA GLU A 652 -28.43 -25.54 11.03
C GLU A 652 -29.14 -25.36 9.68
N GLN A 653 -29.96 -24.35 9.54
CA GLN A 653 -30.58 -23.95 8.29
C GLN A 653 -29.93 -22.69 7.78
N LEU A 654 -29.38 -22.72 6.56
CA LEU A 654 -28.96 -21.55 5.82
C LEU A 654 -30.13 -21.06 4.95
N ARG A 655 -30.38 -19.77 4.99
CA ARG A 655 -31.24 -19.06 4.03
C ARG A 655 -30.43 -18.06 3.28
N VAL A 656 -30.49 -18.05 1.96
CA VAL A 656 -29.88 -17.06 1.08
C VAL A 656 -30.98 -16.36 0.29
N THR A 657 -30.94 -15.05 0.21
CA THR A 657 -31.85 -14.24 -0.60
C THR A 657 -31.04 -13.40 -1.57
N ILE A 658 -31.40 -13.45 -2.85
CA ILE A 658 -30.88 -12.59 -3.91
C ILE A 658 -32.06 -11.73 -4.37
N GLU A 659 -31.96 -10.42 -4.10
CA GLU A 659 -33.03 -9.48 -4.44
C GLU A 659 -33.00 -9.11 -5.93
N PRO A 660 -34.16 -8.74 -6.52
CA PRO A 660 -34.19 -8.14 -7.86
C PRO A 660 -33.33 -6.88 -7.92
N VAL A 661 -32.74 -6.62 -9.08
CA VAL A 661 -32.00 -5.38 -9.35
C VAL A 661 -32.99 -4.24 -9.53
N ALA A 662 -32.94 -3.24 -8.66
CA ALA A 662 -33.93 -2.15 -8.62
C ALA A 662 -33.70 -1.07 -9.68
N GLU A 663 -32.46 -0.93 -10.17
CA GLU A 663 -32.04 0.09 -11.13
C GLU A 663 -32.23 -0.39 -12.56
N GLU A 664 -32.22 0.56 -13.50
CA GLU A 664 -32.30 0.25 -14.93
C GLU A 664 -31.10 -0.60 -15.38
N VAL A 665 -31.42 -1.71 -16.01
CA VAL A 665 -30.45 -2.63 -16.65
C VAL A 665 -30.72 -2.63 -18.14
N PRO A 666 -29.70 -2.45 -19.02
CA PRO A 666 -29.87 -2.56 -20.47
C PRO A 666 -30.43 -3.92 -20.85
N ASP A 667 -31.32 -3.97 -21.84
CA ASP A 667 -32.03 -5.19 -22.26
C ASP A 667 -31.11 -6.39 -22.53
N ALA A 668 -29.94 -6.12 -23.10
CA ALA A 668 -28.93 -7.17 -23.35
C ALA A 668 -28.40 -7.86 -22.08
N PHE A 669 -28.57 -7.26 -20.92
CA PHE A 669 -28.07 -7.75 -19.64
C PHE A 669 -29.17 -8.14 -18.65
N LYS A 670 -30.44 -8.01 -19.01
CA LYS A 670 -31.56 -8.37 -18.14
C LYS A 670 -31.68 -9.88 -17.93
N GLU A 671 -31.57 -10.67 -19.00
CA GLU A 671 -31.66 -12.10 -18.97
C GLU A 671 -30.32 -12.76 -18.61
N GLN A 672 -30.12 -13.11 -17.34
CA GLN A 672 -28.87 -13.69 -16.85
C GLN A 672 -29.08 -15.02 -16.14
N PRO A 673 -28.17 -16.00 -16.31
CA PRO A 673 -28.13 -17.16 -15.42
C PRO A 673 -27.63 -16.71 -14.04
N THR A 674 -27.96 -17.46 -13.01
CA THR A 674 -27.43 -17.24 -11.66
C THR A 674 -26.84 -18.54 -11.13
N GLU A 675 -25.58 -18.49 -10.72
CA GLU A 675 -24.91 -19.60 -10.04
C GLU A 675 -24.59 -19.20 -8.61
N LEU A 676 -24.68 -20.14 -7.68
CA LEU A 676 -24.32 -19.96 -6.29
C LEU A 676 -23.49 -21.14 -5.82
N THR A 677 -22.32 -20.85 -5.28
CA THR A 677 -21.44 -21.84 -4.65
C THR A 677 -21.38 -21.57 -3.16
N ILE A 678 -21.95 -22.46 -2.36
CA ILE A 678 -22.04 -22.33 -0.90
C ILE A 678 -21.05 -23.30 -0.27
N MET A 679 -20.08 -22.79 0.50
CA MET A 679 -19.17 -23.65 1.26
C MET A 679 -19.91 -24.37 2.38
N CYS A 680 -19.74 -25.67 2.50
CA CYS A 680 -20.38 -26.49 3.54
C CYS A 680 -19.56 -27.75 3.84
N ASP A 681 -19.61 -28.21 5.09
CA ASP A 681 -18.82 -29.35 5.58
C ASP A 681 -19.60 -30.66 5.55
N SER A 682 -20.92 -30.61 5.31
CA SER A 682 -21.80 -31.80 5.28
C SER A 682 -22.73 -31.74 4.07
N TYR A 683 -23.13 -32.92 3.61
CA TYR A 683 -24.19 -33.04 2.64
C TYR A 683 -25.49 -32.53 3.28
N PRO A 684 -26.24 -31.62 2.64
CA PRO A 684 -27.47 -31.07 3.20
C PRO A 684 -28.62 -32.08 3.06
N ASP A 685 -29.52 -32.13 4.05
CA ASP A 685 -30.71 -33.04 3.99
C ASP A 685 -31.70 -32.62 2.91
N ARG A 686 -31.83 -31.32 2.69
CA ARG A 686 -32.76 -30.78 1.70
C ARG A 686 -32.36 -29.38 1.26
N VAL A 687 -32.47 -29.14 -0.03
CA VAL A 687 -32.34 -27.81 -0.65
C VAL A 687 -33.71 -27.42 -1.22
N THR A 688 -34.19 -26.23 -0.86
CA THR A 688 -35.45 -25.68 -1.39
C THR A 688 -35.16 -24.36 -2.06
N ILE A 689 -35.58 -24.21 -3.31
CA ILE A 689 -35.38 -22.98 -4.09
C ILE A 689 -36.76 -22.38 -4.39
N LYS A 690 -36.91 -21.10 -4.09
CA LYS A 690 -38.08 -20.32 -4.46
C LYS A 690 -37.68 -19.21 -5.42
N ILE A 691 -38.50 -19.00 -6.43
CA ILE A 691 -38.41 -17.91 -7.37
C ILE A 691 -39.70 -17.12 -7.30
N ASN A 692 -39.64 -15.85 -6.92
CA ASN A 692 -40.81 -15.00 -6.69
C ASN A 692 -41.84 -15.71 -5.78
N ASP A 693 -41.38 -16.22 -4.62
CA ASP A 693 -42.15 -16.95 -3.59
C ASP A 693 -42.70 -18.33 -4.01
N GLN A 694 -42.51 -18.76 -5.26
CA GLN A 694 -42.94 -20.05 -5.75
C GLN A 694 -41.80 -21.08 -5.70
N ILE A 695 -42.09 -22.27 -5.14
CA ILE A 695 -41.11 -23.36 -5.10
C ILE A 695 -40.89 -23.90 -6.51
N VAL A 696 -39.59 -23.88 -6.92
CA VAL A 696 -39.14 -24.43 -8.20
C VAL A 696 -38.45 -25.76 -7.93
N PRO A 697 -38.90 -26.87 -8.52
CA PRO A 697 -38.18 -28.13 -8.42
C PRO A 697 -36.91 -28.06 -9.25
N VAL A 698 -35.76 -28.33 -8.63
CA VAL A 698 -34.47 -28.36 -9.29
C VAL A 698 -33.83 -29.73 -9.11
N GLN A 699 -33.31 -30.30 -10.21
CA GLN A 699 -32.74 -31.64 -10.22
C GLN A 699 -31.40 -31.66 -9.51
N GLU A 700 -31.15 -32.66 -8.68
CA GLU A 700 -29.83 -32.94 -8.12
C GLU A 700 -29.08 -33.93 -9.02
N TYR A 701 -27.77 -33.63 -9.23
CA TYR A 701 -26.88 -34.39 -10.08
C TYR A 701 -25.85 -35.16 -9.24
N GLY A 702 -25.60 -36.42 -9.59
CA GLY A 702 -24.61 -37.27 -8.91
C GLY A 702 -23.16 -37.14 -9.43
N SER A 703 -22.93 -36.37 -10.51
CA SER A 703 -21.60 -36.16 -11.06
C SER A 703 -21.39 -34.72 -11.53
N ILE A 704 -20.16 -34.24 -11.44
CA ILE A 704 -19.76 -32.90 -11.89
C ILE A 704 -19.96 -32.74 -13.41
N ASP A 705 -19.74 -33.78 -14.21
CA ASP A 705 -19.86 -33.71 -15.66
C ASP A 705 -21.34 -33.53 -16.06
N ALA A 706 -22.28 -34.30 -15.43
CA ALA A 706 -23.71 -34.12 -15.65
C ALA A 706 -24.20 -32.73 -15.22
N PHE A 707 -23.73 -32.24 -14.07
CA PHE A 707 -24.04 -30.90 -13.57
C PHE A 707 -23.49 -29.80 -14.50
N ASN A 708 -22.29 -29.95 -15.02
CA ASN A 708 -21.68 -28.94 -15.93
C ASN A 708 -22.46 -28.78 -17.24
N HIS A 709 -23.06 -29.86 -17.76
CA HIS A 709 -23.89 -29.83 -18.97
C HIS A 709 -25.33 -29.39 -18.70
N ALA A 710 -25.75 -29.31 -17.44
CA ALA A 710 -27.11 -28.91 -17.08
C ALA A 710 -27.28 -27.38 -17.16
N HIS A 711 -28.48 -26.94 -17.57
CA HIS A 711 -28.90 -25.54 -17.52
C HIS A 711 -29.34 -25.10 -16.12
N GLU A 712 -29.96 -26.01 -15.37
CA GLU A 712 -30.37 -25.82 -13.97
C GLU A 712 -30.05 -27.11 -13.20
N GLY A 713 -29.66 -26.96 -11.93
CA GLY A 713 -29.33 -28.09 -11.12
C GLY A 713 -28.67 -27.78 -9.80
N ILE A 714 -28.60 -28.82 -8.99
CA ILE A 714 -27.88 -28.82 -7.72
C ILE A 714 -26.82 -29.91 -7.77
N PHE A 715 -25.64 -29.64 -7.25
CA PHE A 715 -24.57 -30.61 -7.10
C PHE A 715 -23.80 -30.38 -5.80
N TYR A 716 -23.67 -31.42 -4.99
CA TYR A 716 -22.79 -31.37 -3.82
C TYR A 716 -21.40 -31.85 -4.21
N ASN A 717 -20.48 -30.92 -4.28
CA ASN A 717 -19.09 -31.14 -4.71
C ASN A 717 -18.19 -31.36 -3.50
N VAL A 718 -17.82 -32.60 -3.20
CA VAL A 718 -16.88 -32.95 -2.11
C VAL A 718 -15.43 -32.63 -2.45
N ASN A 719 -15.16 -32.28 -3.68
CA ASN A 719 -13.82 -31.98 -4.20
C ASN A 719 -13.75 -30.57 -4.81
N TYR A 720 -14.54 -29.63 -4.26
CA TYR A 720 -14.50 -28.25 -4.73
C TYR A 720 -13.11 -27.65 -4.49
N GLY A 721 -12.63 -26.94 -5.49
CA GLY A 721 -11.36 -26.21 -5.44
C GLY A 721 -11.20 -25.36 -6.68
N LEU A 722 -10.17 -24.51 -6.67
CA LEU A 722 -9.85 -23.66 -7.80
C LEU A 722 -9.27 -24.48 -8.95
N ASP A 723 -9.93 -24.50 -10.10
CA ASP A 723 -9.53 -25.32 -11.25
C ASP A 723 -8.12 -25.02 -11.73
N GLU A 724 -7.72 -23.78 -11.64
CA GLU A 724 -6.39 -23.29 -12.04
C GLU A 724 -5.26 -23.91 -11.21
N PHE A 725 -5.58 -24.32 -9.97
CA PHE A 725 -4.63 -24.88 -9.01
C PHE A 725 -4.82 -26.39 -8.78
N ARG A 726 -5.68 -27.07 -9.54
CA ARG A 726 -6.00 -28.50 -9.33
C ARG A 726 -4.78 -29.42 -9.26
N GLN A 727 -3.76 -29.15 -10.08
CA GLN A 727 -2.54 -29.93 -10.08
C GLN A 727 -1.71 -29.81 -8.79
N TYR A 728 -1.92 -28.74 -8.02
CA TYR A 728 -1.19 -28.45 -6.79
C TYR A 728 -1.97 -28.76 -5.52
N GLN A 729 -3.32 -28.73 -5.58
CA GLN A 729 -4.19 -28.87 -4.40
C GLN A 729 -4.27 -30.32 -3.96
N LYS A 730 -3.78 -30.64 -2.76
CA LYS A 730 -3.94 -31.95 -2.12
C LYS A 730 -5.21 -32.04 -1.27
N ASN A 731 -5.59 -30.94 -0.61
CA ASN A 731 -6.79 -30.84 0.21
C ASN A 731 -7.86 -30.07 -0.56
N LYS A 732 -9.09 -30.55 -0.54
CA LYS A 732 -10.24 -29.96 -1.22
C LYS A 732 -11.31 -29.68 -0.19
N GLN A 733 -12.06 -28.63 -0.41
CA GLN A 733 -13.21 -28.31 0.42
C GLN A 733 -14.50 -28.84 -0.21
N SER A 734 -15.58 -28.91 0.56
CA SER A 734 -16.88 -29.27 0.06
C SER A 734 -17.71 -28.02 -0.20
N ALA A 735 -18.52 -28.05 -1.26
CA ALA A 735 -19.43 -26.97 -1.60
C ALA A 735 -20.73 -27.50 -2.20
N LEU A 736 -21.82 -26.82 -1.92
CA LEU A 736 -23.09 -26.97 -2.61
C LEU A 736 -23.10 -25.97 -3.78
N GLN A 737 -23.15 -26.52 -5.00
CA GLN A 737 -23.22 -25.73 -6.22
C GLN A 737 -24.65 -25.75 -6.77
N ILE A 738 -25.17 -24.57 -7.10
CA ILE A 738 -26.53 -24.38 -7.61
C ILE A 738 -26.46 -23.59 -8.89
N LYS A 739 -27.07 -24.09 -9.96
CA LYS A 739 -27.26 -23.36 -11.21
C LYS A 739 -28.74 -23.08 -11.43
N LEU A 740 -29.04 -21.86 -11.84
CA LEU A 740 -30.39 -21.45 -12.25
C LEU A 740 -30.32 -20.89 -13.68
N ALA A 741 -31.26 -21.29 -14.51
CA ALA A 741 -31.37 -20.85 -15.89
C ALA A 741 -31.52 -19.33 -15.99
N LYS A 742 -31.32 -18.78 -17.19
CA LYS A 742 -31.52 -17.36 -17.46
C LYS A 742 -32.88 -16.85 -17.04
N ARG A 743 -32.94 -15.77 -16.32
CA ARG A 743 -34.16 -15.06 -15.89
C ARG A 743 -33.89 -13.55 -15.87
N ASP A 744 -34.95 -12.79 -15.98
CA ASP A 744 -34.88 -11.32 -15.83
C ASP A 744 -34.50 -10.97 -14.39
N ILE A 745 -33.28 -10.46 -14.23
CA ILE A 745 -32.68 -10.12 -12.92
C ILE A 745 -33.35 -8.90 -12.27
N THR A 746 -34.13 -8.12 -13.02
CA THR A 746 -34.82 -6.92 -12.51
C THR A 746 -36.16 -7.27 -11.84
N THR A 747 -36.69 -8.46 -12.12
CA THR A 747 -38.00 -8.91 -11.59
C THR A 747 -37.91 -10.20 -10.79
N THR A 748 -36.76 -10.88 -10.82
CA THR A 748 -36.58 -12.18 -10.19
C THR A 748 -35.97 -12.09 -8.81
N LYS A 749 -36.74 -12.43 -7.78
CA LYS A 749 -36.24 -12.69 -6.42
C LYS A 749 -35.95 -14.19 -6.27
N ILE A 750 -34.79 -14.53 -5.74
CA ILE A 750 -34.37 -15.92 -5.50
C ILE A 750 -34.17 -16.13 -4.00
N GLU A 751 -34.86 -17.14 -3.44
CA GLU A 751 -34.66 -17.58 -2.07
C GLU A 751 -34.20 -19.04 -2.05
N ILE A 752 -33.11 -19.33 -1.38
CA ILE A 752 -32.53 -20.68 -1.25
C ILE A 752 -32.50 -21.03 0.23
N SER A 753 -33.08 -22.18 0.60
CA SER A 753 -33.04 -22.72 1.96
C SER A 753 -32.30 -24.06 1.95
N VAL A 754 -31.24 -24.19 2.71
CA VAL A 754 -30.41 -25.39 2.85
C VAL A 754 -30.57 -25.90 4.29
N HIS A 755 -31.08 -27.12 4.44
CA HIS A 755 -31.40 -27.74 5.72
C HIS A 755 -30.29 -28.68 6.18
N ASN A 756 -30.03 -28.73 7.49
CA ASN A 756 -28.97 -29.49 8.13
C ASN A 756 -27.59 -29.19 7.56
N MET A 757 -27.34 -27.89 7.31
CA MET A 757 -26.05 -27.42 6.80
C MET A 757 -25.08 -27.21 7.95
N GLN A 758 -23.90 -27.81 7.83
CA GLN A 758 -22.81 -27.62 8.76
C GLN A 758 -21.67 -26.90 8.09
N TYR A 759 -21.12 -25.90 8.77
CA TYR A 759 -19.93 -25.18 8.30
C TYR A 759 -19.11 -24.67 9.48
N GLY A 760 -17.81 -24.99 9.50
CA GLY A 760 -16.90 -24.50 10.52
C GLY A 760 -16.94 -25.20 11.87
N LYS A 761 -17.65 -26.32 12.04
CA LYS A 761 -17.70 -27.07 13.32
C LYS A 761 -16.32 -27.52 13.83
N ASN A 762 -15.33 -27.70 12.97
CA ASN A 762 -14.01 -28.23 13.33
C ASN A 762 -12.93 -27.16 13.55
N VAL A 763 -13.29 -25.88 13.51
CA VAL A 763 -12.30 -24.77 13.62
C VAL A 763 -11.93 -24.49 15.05
N LEU A 764 -12.86 -24.66 15.99
CA LEU A 764 -12.63 -24.44 17.40
C LEU A 764 -12.29 -25.78 18.06
N VAL A 765 -10.98 -26.10 18.09
CA VAL A 765 -10.48 -27.14 19.01
C VAL A 765 -10.72 -26.57 20.42
N HIS A 766 -11.64 -27.17 21.17
CA HIS A 766 -11.78 -26.85 22.59
C HIS A 766 -10.51 -27.28 23.30
N GLU A 767 -9.74 -26.28 23.74
CA GLU A 767 -8.53 -26.51 24.52
C GLU A 767 -8.93 -26.92 25.94
N ILE A 768 -8.45 -28.06 26.40
CA ILE A 768 -8.75 -28.59 27.72
C ILE A 768 -7.53 -28.36 28.61
N THR A 769 -7.67 -27.55 29.66
CA THR A 769 -6.64 -27.40 30.67
C THR A 769 -6.43 -28.76 31.39
N SER A 770 -5.21 -29.22 31.40
CA SER A 770 -4.83 -30.52 31.99
C SER A 770 -3.82 -30.36 33.11
N GLY A 771 -4.20 -30.74 34.31
CA GLY A 771 -3.28 -30.76 35.48
C GLY A 771 -2.14 -31.76 35.37
N VAL A 772 -2.14 -32.61 34.31
CA VAL A 772 -1.03 -33.55 34.05
C VAL A 772 0.12 -32.82 33.32
N LEU A 773 -0.16 -31.72 32.64
CA LEU A 773 0.85 -30.89 32.01
C LEU A 773 1.38 -29.85 33.01
N PRO A 774 2.67 -29.89 33.40
CA PRO A 774 3.22 -28.91 34.35
C PRO A 774 3.13 -27.50 33.77
N SER A 775 2.81 -26.53 34.62
CA SER A 775 2.93 -25.11 34.23
C SER A 775 4.35 -24.78 33.84
N PRO A 776 4.60 -24.04 32.75
CA PRO A 776 5.94 -23.65 32.37
C PRO A 776 6.54 -22.71 33.44
N LYS A 777 7.82 -22.89 33.71
CA LYS A 777 8.61 -21.85 34.38
C LYS A 777 8.71 -20.64 33.43
N LEU A 778 9.01 -19.47 34.00
CA LEU A 778 9.26 -18.28 33.18
C LEU A 778 10.32 -18.59 32.12
N PRO A 779 10.06 -18.26 30.85
CA PRO A 779 11.05 -18.44 29.78
C PRO A 779 12.26 -17.53 30.03
N ALA A 780 13.43 -18.00 29.61
CA ALA A 780 14.64 -17.20 29.66
C ALA A 780 14.64 -16.16 28.56
N VAL A 781 15.10 -14.96 28.89
CA VAL A 781 15.31 -13.87 27.95
C VAL A 781 16.76 -13.48 27.93
N ASP A 782 17.47 -13.71 26.83
CA ASP A 782 18.84 -13.25 26.68
C ASP A 782 18.86 -11.76 26.37
N SER A 783 19.33 -10.94 27.29
CA SER A 783 19.41 -9.49 27.13
C SER A 783 20.26 -9.06 25.93
N SER A 784 21.23 -9.88 25.51
CA SER A 784 22.06 -9.63 24.32
C SER A 784 21.26 -9.77 23.02
N LYS A 785 20.22 -10.59 23.00
CA LYS A 785 19.31 -10.83 21.88
C LYS A 785 18.12 -9.87 21.84
N ILE A 786 17.95 -8.99 22.82
CA ILE A 786 16.94 -7.94 22.78
C ILE A 786 17.44 -6.82 21.84
N SER A 787 16.71 -6.55 20.78
CA SER A 787 16.94 -5.42 19.87
C SER A 787 15.83 -4.37 20.00
N ALA A 788 15.84 -3.37 19.13
CA ALA A 788 14.75 -2.40 18.99
C ALA A 788 13.45 -3.03 18.47
N HIS A 789 13.58 -4.06 17.62
CA HIS A 789 12.46 -4.67 16.89
C HIS A 789 12.31 -6.17 17.12
N SER A 790 13.07 -6.75 18.04
CA SER A 790 13.01 -8.20 18.31
C SER A 790 13.50 -8.56 19.69
N PHE A 791 13.04 -9.70 20.17
CA PHE A 791 13.65 -10.45 21.28
C PHE A 791 13.37 -11.94 21.11
N GLU A 792 14.16 -12.77 21.77
CA GLU A 792 14.01 -14.22 21.77
C GLU A 792 13.66 -14.73 23.17
N LEU A 793 12.67 -15.61 23.25
CA LEU A 793 12.36 -16.39 24.44
C LEU A 793 12.90 -17.80 24.28
N ALA A 794 13.42 -18.39 25.36
CA ALA A 794 13.91 -19.76 25.40
C ALA A 794 13.34 -20.52 26.61
N TRP A 795 13.11 -21.83 26.41
CA TRP A 795 12.63 -22.74 27.49
C TRP A 795 13.39 -24.07 27.46
N PRO A 796 13.39 -24.85 28.58
CA PRO A 796 14.34 -25.95 28.74
C PRO A 796 14.18 -27.13 27.79
N HIS A 797 12.94 -27.42 27.37
CA HIS A 797 12.64 -28.64 26.62
C HIS A 797 12.10 -28.32 25.21
N ASN A 798 12.34 -29.22 24.24
CA ASN A 798 11.70 -29.15 22.95
C ASN A 798 10.19 -29.41 23.12
N SER A 799 9.39 -28.39 23.01
CA SER A 799 7.95 -28.43 23.31
C SER A 799 7.15 -27.57 22.35
N ALA A 800 5.91 -27.97 22.10
CA ALA A 800 4.92 -27.08 21.51
C ALA A 800 4.39 -26.14 22.60
N VAL A 801 4.31 -24.86 22.31
CA VAL A 801 3.89 -23.83 23.25
C VAL A 801 2.92 -22.85 22.61
N GLN A 802 2.13 -22.21 23.46
CA GLN A 802 1.39 -20.99 23.16
C GLN A 802 1.96 -19.87 24.02
N ILE A 803 2.11 -18.71 23.40
CA ILE A 803 2.63 -17.50 24.06
C ILE A 803 1.62 -16.38 23.88
N GLU A 804 1.22 -15.75 24.96
CA GLU A 804 0.39 -14.55 24.91
C GLU A 804 1.26 -13.33 25.17
N ILE A 805 1.19 -12.36 24.26
CA ILE A 805 1.91 -11.09 24.35
C ILE A 805 0.90 -9.96 24.23
N ASN A 806 0.79 -9.12 25.26
CA ASN A 806 -0.14 -7.98 25.28
C ASN A 806 -1.58 -8.37 24.86
N ASN A 807 -2.08 -9.51 25.36
CA ASN A 807 -3.39 -10.13 25.04
C ASN A 807 -3.54 -10.68 23.60
N LEU A 808 -2.44 -10.81 22.87
CA LEU A 808 -2.41 -11.41 21.54
C LEU A 808 -1.83 -12.82 21.64
N LEU A 809 -2.59 -13.82 21.19
CA LEU A 809 -2.23 -15.24 21.34
C LEU A 809 -1.44 -15.74 20.11
N TYR A 810 -0.20 -16.13 20.36
CA TYR A 810 0.70 -16.77 19.39
C TYR A 810 0.57 -18.29 19.50
N VAL A 811 0.31 -18.96 18.38
CA VAL A 811 0.12 -20.41 18.28
C VAL A 811 1.04 -21.02 17.22
N GLY A 812 1.18 -22.36 17.22
CA GLY A 812 2.03 -23.08 16.29
C GLY A 812 3.52 -23.02 16.58
N ILE A 813 3.90 -22.52 17.75
CA ILE A 813 5.32 -22.43 18.15
C ILE A 813 5.80 -23.77 18.67
N THR A 814 6.92 -24.27 18.13
CA THR A 814 7.58 -25.52 18.51
C THR A 814 9.07 -25.30 18.67
N GLY A 815 9.73 -26.10 19.50
CA GLY A 815 11.18 -26.03 19.71
C GLY A 815 11.57 -25.71 21.15
N LYS A 816 12.75 -25.13 21.34
CA LYS A 816 13.29 -24.68 22.64
C LYS A 816 13.34 -23.15 22.75
N ASN A 817 13.10 -22.45 21.68
CA ASN A 817 13.12 -20.99 21.63
C ASN A 817 12.19 -20.46 20.53
N PHE A 818 11.85 -19.19 20.61
CA PHE A 818 11.16 -18.48 19.54
C PHE A 818 11.56 -17.00 19.56
N ALA A 819 11.86 -16.45 18.38
CA ALA A 819 12.22 -15.07 18.20
C ALA A 819 11.02 -14.26 17.66
N PHE A 820 10.67 -13.19 18.37
CA PHE A 820 9.65 -12.23 17.94
C PHE A 820 10.33 -11.12 17.17
N HIS A 821 9.78 -10.78 16.02
CA HIS A 821 10.29 -9.76 15.11
C HIS A 821 9.24 -8.67 14.85
N GLU A 822 9.66 -7.58 14.20
CA GLU A 822 8.81 -6.44 13.80
C GLU A 822 8.10 -5.75 14.97
N LEU A 823 8.68 -5.85 16.16
CA LEU A 823 8.16 -5.24 17.37
C LEU A 823 8.41 -3.72 17.37
N THR A 824 7.58 -3.00 18.13
CA THR A 824 7.75 -1.56 18.36
C THR A 824 8.95 -1.29 19.26
N PRO A 825 9.86 -0.35 18.91
CA PRO A 825 10.96 0.05 19.77
C PRO A 825 10.52 0.65 21.09
N ASN A 826 11.38 0.56 22.11
CA ASN A 826 11.18 1.15 23.44
C ASN A 826 9.79 0.85 24.04
N THR A 827 9.31 -0.38 23.81
CA THR A 827 7.96 -0.80 24.21
C THR A 827 8.04 -1.98 25.17
N ARG A 828 7.23 -1.94 26.23
CA ARG A 828 7.09 -3.02 27.20
C ARG A 828 6.07 -4.03 26.67
N TYR A 829 6.49 -5.29 26.58
CA TYR A 829 5.66 -6.44 26.22
C TYR A 829 5.40 -7.28 27.48
N ILE A 830 4.15 -7.50 27.81
CA ILE A 830 3.71 -8.35 28.92
C ILE A 830 3.42 -9.74 28.35
N ILE A 831 4.04 -10.76 28.91
CA ILE A 831 4.14 -12.08 28.31
C ILE A 831 3.79 -13.16 29.34
N ARG A 832 3.11 -14.21 28.89
CA ARG A 832 2.94 -15.49 29.57
C ARG A 832 2.96 -16.64 28.57
N MET A 833 3.28 -17.83 29.02
CA MET A 833 3.46 -19.01 28.18
C MET A 833 2.73 -20.22 28.76
N ARG A 834 2.29 -21.15 27.90
CA ARG A 834 1.80 -22.49 28.34
C ARG A 834 2.24 -23.58 27.37
N TYR A 835 2.33 -24.82 27.85
CA TYR A 835 2.61 -25.99 27.03
C TYR A 835 1.35 -26.49 26.31
N VAL A 836 1.55 -27.17 25.17
CA VAL A 836 0.46 -27.71 24.32
C VAL A 836 0.82 -29.14 23.90
N ILE A 837 -0.13 -30.08 24.08
CA ILE A 837 -0.06 -31.44 23.54
C ILE A 837 -1.43 -31.79 22.97
N GLY A 838 -1.56 -31.82 21.63
CA GLY A 838 -2.84 -31.96 20.97
C GLY A 838 -3.81 -30.83 21.35
N ASN A 839 -4.97 -31.17 21.92
CA ASN A 839 -5.94 -30.20 22.47
C ASN A 839 -5.77 -29.94 23.99
N LYS A 840 -4.77 -30.55 24.65
CA LYS A 840 -4.49 -30.34 26.07
C LYS A 840 -3.49 -29.21 26.22
N VAL A 841 -3.78 -28.30 27.11
CA VAL A 841 -2.91 -27.15 27.45
C VAL A 841 -2.63 -27.17 28.96
N SER A 842 -1.45 -26.74 29.34
CA SER A 842 -1.11 -26.51 30.77
C SER A 842 -1.77 -25.22 31.28
N GLU A 843 -1.71 -25.00 32.58
CA GLU A 843 -1.92 -23.66 33.13
C GLU A 843 -0.87 -22.70 32.56
N TRP A 844 -1.19 -21.41 32.60
CA TRP A 844 -0.27 -20.35 32.19
C TRP A 844 0.89 -20.19 33.21
N SER A 845 2.05 -19.80 32.70
CA SER A 845 3.12 -19.24 33.53
C SER A 845 2.68 -17.93 34.16
N ASP A 846 3.43 -17.46 35.17
CA ASP A 846 3.30 -16.10 35.65
C ASP A 846 3.56 -15.09 34.54
N LEU A 847 3.01 -13.87 34.70
CA LEU A 847 3.25 -12.74 33.79
C LEU A 847 4.67 -12.18 34.02
N PHE A 848 5.37 -11.90 32.93
CA PHE A 848 6.65 -11.19 32.97
C PHE A 848 6.72 -10.14 31.89
N GLY A 849 7.68 -9.24 31.96
CA GLY A 849 7.81 -8.14 31.00
C GLY A 849 9.16 -8.13 30.31
N VAL A 850 9.14 -7.86 28.99
CA VAL A 850 10.33 -7.58 28.19
C VAL A 850 10.18 -6.19 27.58
N ILE A 851 11.25 -5.38 27.60
CA ILE A 851 11.27 -4.05 26.97
C ILE A 851 12.24 -4.11 25.79
N THR A 852 11.74 -3.79 24.59
CA THR A 852 12.58 -3.62 23.40
C THR A 852 13.50 -2.42 23.54
N LYS A 853 14.67 -2.47 22.91
CA LYS A 853 15.62 -1.34 22.93
C LYS A 853 15.07 -0.19 22.08
N HIS A 854 15.62 1.01 22.27
CA HIS A 854 15.38 2.14 21.39
C HIS A 854 15.82 1.82 19.97
N ALA A 855 15.15 2.38 18.97
CA ALA A 855 15.56 2.22 17.57
C ALA A 855 16.94 2.83 17.34
N ALA A 856 17.76 2.20 16.50
CA ALA A 856 19.10 2.72 16.20
C ALA A 856 19.07 4.15 15.63
N LYS A 857 18.03 4.50 14.85
CA LYS A 857 17.79 5.86 14.35
C LYS A 857 17.68 6.92 15.46
N ASP A 858 17.28 6.54 16.68
CA ASP A 858 17.13 7.47 17.82
C ASP A 858 18.48 7.96 18.35
N TYR A 859 19.55 7.27 17.99
CA TYR A 859 20.94 7.66 18.30
C TYR A 859 21.75 8.13 17.11
N ALA A 860 21.15 8.12 15.90
CA ALA A 860 21.78 8.65 14.71
C ALA A 860 21.96 10.16 14.85
N ILE A 861 23.12 10.66 14.38
CA ILE A 861 23.41 12.08 14.38
C ILE A 861 22.83 12.66 13.10
N GLU A 862 21.98 13.65 13.25
CA GLU A 862 21.33 14.35 12.13
C GLU A 862 22.01 15.68 11.81
N ASN A 863 21.73 16.20 10.60
CA ASN A 863 22.26 17.50 10.13
C ASN A 863 23.79 17.55 10.12
N ILE A 864 24.41 16.51 9.60
CA ILE A 864 25.86 16.43 9.39
C ILE A 864 26.17 17.16 8.08
N LYS A 865 27.13 18.12 8.14
CA LYS A 865 27.69 18.69 6.93
C LYS A 865 28.75 17.74 6.37
N VAL A 866 28.70 17.44 5.09
CA VAL A 866 29.69 16.61 4.41
C VAL A 866 30.37 17.43 3.31
N ASP A 867 31.71 17.35 3.25
CA ASP A 867 32.54 17.95 2.21
C ASP A 867 33.32 16.82 1.50
N CYS A 868 33.47 16.92 0.17
CA CYS A 868 34.18 15.94 -0.65
C CYS A 868 35.13 16.68 -1.64
N ASN A 869 36.31 16.11 -1.87
CA ASN A 869 37.26 16.62 -2.86
C ASN A 869 36.98 16.16 -4.31
N TYR A 870 35.97 15.31 -4.51
CA TYR A 870 35.50 14.82 -5.82
C TYR A 870 34.17 15.46 -6.21
N ALA A 871 33.97 15.67 -7.51
CA ALA A 871 32.66 16.08 -8.04
C ALA A 871 31.62 14.95 -7.90
N SER A 872 30.43 15.34 -7.51
CA SER A 872 29.27 14.42 -7.50
C SER A 872 28.65 14.36 -8.90
N LYS A 873 28.22 13.18 -9.30
CA LYS A 873 27.50 12.97 -10.55
C LYS A 873 26.16 13.73 -10.51
N GLU A 874 25.73 14.24 -11.66
CA GLU A 874 24.43 14.88 -11.82
C GLU A 874 23.32 13.99 -11.28
N ASN A 875 22.36 14.57 -10.55
CA ASN A 875 21.27 13.89 -9.84
C ASN A 875 21.66 12.96 -8.66
N HIS A 876 22.96 12.88 -8.31
CA HIS A 876 23.46 12.11 -7.17
C HIS A 876 24.26 13.00 -6.19
N PRO A 877 23.67 14.06 -5.61
CA PRO A 877 24.40 15.07 -4.87
C PRO A 877 24.96 14.54 -3.55
N LEU A 878 26.03 15.16 -3.08
CA LEU A 878 26.75 14.81 -1.85
C LEU A 878 25.87 14.83 -0.59
N SER A 879 24.82 15.64 -0.57
CA SER A 879 23.86 15.72 0.54
C SER A 879 23.10 14.41 0.80
N TYR A 880 23.03 13.51 -0.18
CA TYR A 880 22.41 12.20 -0.02
C TYR A 880 23.17 11.26 0.93
N LEU A 881 24.45 11.53 1.22
CA LEU A 881 25.22 10.71 2.18
C LEU A 881 24.79 10.85 3.64
N THR A 882 24.02 11.90 3.99
CA THR A 882 23.70 12.22 5.39
C THR A 882 22.25 12.65 5.58
N ASP A 883 21.38 12.37 4.61
CA ASP A 883 19.96 12.74 4.67
C ASP A 883 19.09 11.75 5.46
N LEU A 884 19.69 10.64 5.92
CA LEU A 884 19.05 9.51 6.62
C LEU A 884 17.94 8.83 5.82
N LYS A 885 17.99 8.92 4.50
CA LYS A 885 17.08 8.27 3.57
C LYS A 885 17.83 7.16 2.83
N LEU A 886 17.55 5.92 3.15
CA LEU A 886 18.17 4.77 2.47
C LEU A 886 17.76 4.60 1.00
N ALA A 887 16.93 5.48 0.50
CA ALA A 887 16.50 5.50 -0.90
C ALA A 887 17.36 6.40 -1.78
N SER A 888 17.97 7.46 -1.21
CA SER A 888 18.92 8.32 -1.91
C SER A 888 20.24 7.60 -2.14
N GLU A 889 20.94 7.97 -3.18
CA GLU A 889 22.26 7.43 -3.51
C GLU A 889 23.17 8.53 -4.06
N TRP A 890 24.30 8.71 -3.41
CA TRP A 890 25.37 9.56 -3.89
C TRP A 890 26.33 8.80 -4.79
N GLN A 891 26.81 9.42 -5.85
CA GLN A 891 27.81 8.88 -6.76
C GLN A 891 28.86 9.94 -7.13
N THR A 892 30.10 9.50 -7.35
CA THR A 892 31.16 10.33 -7.96
C THR A 892 31.16 10.17 -9.47
N GLU A 893 31.73 11.16 -10.16
CA GLU A 893 32.00 11.08 -11.60
C GLU A 893 33.19 10.16 -11.93
N GLN A 894 34.15 10.02 -11.00
CA GLN A 894 35.42 9.31 -11.19
C GLN A 894 35.69 8.38 -10.00
N SER A 895 36.51 7.37 -10.21
CA SER A 895 36.98 6.45 -9.18
C SER A 895 38.21 7.00 -8.46
N PRO A 896 38.32 6.85 -7.12
CA PRO A 896 39.55 7.16 -6.39
C PRO A 896 40.68 6.20 -6.74
N SER A 897 41.92 6.70 -6.65
CA SER A 897 43.15 5.92 -6.76
C SER A 897 44.09 6.20 -5.57
N PRO A 898 45.11 5.35 -5.34
CA PRO A 898 46.09 5.61 -4.28
C PRO A 898 46.85 6.93 -4.44
N GLU A 899 47.06 7.38 -5.69
CA GLU A 899 47.71 8.64 -6.01
C GLU A 899 46.79 9.85 -5.85
N GLN A 900 45.50 9.63 -6.02
CA GLN A 900 44.48 10.64 -5.84
C GLN A 900 43.33 10.01 -5.00
N PRO A 901 43.47 9.98 -3.67
CA PRO A 901 42.46 9.45 -2.81
C PRO A 901 41.24 10.39 -2.69
N LEU A 902 40.08 9.78 -2.55
CA LEU A 902 38.87 10.53 -2.27
C LEU A 902 38.74 10.79 -0.76
N GLU A 903 38.51 12.03 -0.37
CA GLU A 903 38.29 12.41 1.01
C GLU A 903 36.87 12.88 1.24
N LEU A 904 36.14 12.16 2.14
CA LEU A 904 34.84 12.58 2.70
C LEU A 904 35.04 13.09 4.11
N THR A 905 34.76 14.37 4.35
CA THR A 905 34.85 14.97 5.69
C THR A 905 33.47 15.30 6.24
N PHE A 906 33.06 14.59 7.29
CA PHE A 906 31.81 14.77 8.00
C PHE A 906 31.98 15.69 9.21
N THR A 907 31.21 16.78 9.27
CA THR A 907 31.34 17.82 10.32
C THR A 907 30.03 17.81 11.15
N PHE A 908 30.15 17.59 12.45
CA PHE A 908 29.06 17.64 13.42
C PHE A 908 28.88 19.06 13.98
N LYS A 909 27.65 19.44 14.34
CA LYS A 909 27.35 20.76 14.94
C LYS A 909 28.12 21.04 16.24
N LYS A 910 28.50 19.98 16.97
CA LYS A 910 29.28 20.02 18.22
C LYS A 910 30.11 18.76 18.34
N VAL A 911 31.05 18.74 19.30
CA VAL A 911 31.78 17.50 19.61
C VAL A 911 30.81 16.44 20.08
N GLU A 912 30.73 15.32 19.35
CA GLU A 912 29.87 14.16 19.65
C GLU A 912 30.71 13.00 20.21
N LYS A 913 30.15 12.27 21.17
CA LYS A 913 30.71 10.98 21.59
C LYS A 913 30.12 9.87 20.70
N LEU A 914 30.94 9.33 19.84
CA LEU A 914 30.52 8.34 18.84
C LEU A 914 30.51 6.92 19.44
N SER A 915 29.62 6.08 18.96
CA SER A 915 29.60 4.63 19.24
C SER A 915 29.98 3.80 18.02
N ARG A 916 29.57 4.21 16.84
CA ARG A 916 29.84 3.53 15.57
C ARG A 916 29.55 4.43 14.38
N MET A 917 30.13 4.05 13.25
CA MET A 917 29.78 4.52 11.92
C MET A 917 29.27 3.35 11.08
N VAL A 918 28.28 3.58 10.23
CA VAL A 918 27.76 2.61 9.27
C VAL A 918 27.81 3.21 7.87
N TYR A 919 28.58 2.62 6.99
CA TYR A 919 28.56 2.93 5.56
C TYR A 919 27.58 1.97 4.87
N VAL A 920 26.60 2.53 4.17
CA VAL A 920 25.56 1.78 3.46
C VAL A 920 25.87 1.81 1.96
N PRO A 921 26.37 0.71 1.37
CA PRO A 921 26.64 0.65 -0.07
C PRO A 921 25.34 0.59 -0.89
N ARG A 922 25.48 0.62 -2.21
CA ARG A 922 24.37 0.36 -3.13
C ARG A 922 23.74 -1.00 -2.84
N ASN A 923 22.44 -1.10 -3.04
CA ASN A 923 21.69 -2.36 -2.81
C ASN A 923 21.36 -3.12 -4.10
N ILE A 924 21.56 -2.50 -5.25
CA ILE A 924 21.28 -3.09 -6.58
C ILE A 924 22.43 -3.97 -7.03
N ASP A 925 23.64 -3.51 -6.84
CA ASP A 925 24.88 -4.19 -7.19
C ASP A 925 26.02 -3.76 -6.23
N HIS A 926 27.20 -4.32 -6.39
CA HIS A 926 28.38 -3.94 -5.59
C HIS A 926 29.24 -2.86 -6.28
N LYS A 927 28.73 -2.24 -7.33
CA LYS A 927 29.47 -1.18 -8.07
C LYS A 927 29.67 0.03 -7.20
N GLY A 928 30.87 0.59 -7.21
CA GLY A 928 31.20 1.77 -6.44
C GLY A 928 31.41 1.54 -4.94
N ALA A 929 31.51 0.29 -4.48
CA ALA A 929 31.84 0.00 -3.08
C ALA A 929 33.31 0.35 -2.79
N PRO A 930 33.63 1.03 -1.67
CA PRO A 930 35.03 1.28 -1.27
C PRO A 930 35.69 -0.04 -0.90
N LEU A 931 36.95 -0.24 -1.39
CA LEU A 931 37.75 -1.43 -1.16
C LEU A 931 38.86 -1.21 -0.16
N ALA A 932 39.60 -0.07 -0.27
CA ALA A 932 40.71 0.30 0.59
C ALA A 932 40.49 1.73 1.12
N LEU A 933 40.52 1.90 2.44
CA LEU A 933 40.31 3.22 3.06
C LEU A 933 40.96 3.35 4.43
N ALA A 934 41.11 4.62 4.87
CA ALA A 934 41.47 4.99 6.23
C ALA A 934 40.41 5.91 6.85
N ILE A 935 40.36 5.94 8.18
CA ILE A 935 39.47 6.81 8.96
C ILE A 935 40.29 7.64 9.91
N ALA A 936 40.10 8.96 9.90
CA ALA A 936 40.69 9.87 10.87
C ALA A 936 39.61 10.68 11.58
N VAL A 937 39.86 11.08 12.83
CA VAL A 937 38.93 11.84 13.67
C VAL A 937 39.59 13.09 14.21
N SER A 938 38.81 14.15 14.37
CA SER A 938 39.26 15.42 14.96
C SER A 938 38.26 15.88 16.04
N SER A 939 38.73 16.11 17.24
CA SER A 939 37.93 16.64 18.35
C SER A 939 37.84 18.15 18.39
N ASP A 940 38.84 18.84 17.82
CA ASP A 940 38.95 20.30 17.73
C ASP A 940 38.49 20.90 16.40
N GLY A 941 38.15 20.03 15.45
CA GLY A 941 37.69 20.39 14.09
C GLY A 941 38.83 20.78 13.14
N VAL A 942 40.11 20.74 13.58
CA VAL A 942 41.31 21.15 12.81
C VAL A 942 42.28 20.01 12.67
N ASN A 943 42.74 19.45 13.81
CA ASN A 943 43.79 18.42 13.85
C ASN A 943 43.17 17.03 13.78
N PHE A 944 43.58 16.23 12.78
CA PHE A 944 43.11 14.87 12.59
C PHE A 944 44.08 13.85 13.15
N THR A 945 43.59 12.90 13.88
CA THR A 945 44.29 11.70 14.34
C THR A 945 43.73 10.47 13.65
N THR A 946 44.61 9.61 13.13
CA THR A 946 44.20 8.36 12.49
C THR A 946 43.49 7.46 13.51
N TYR A 947 42.30 7.08 13.21
CA TYR A 947 41.48 6.18 14.01
C TYR A 947 41.65 4.73 13.53
N ALA A 948 41.56 4.51 12.23
CA ALA A 948 41.76 3.21 11.61
C ALA A 948 42.48 3.41 10.28
N ASP A 949 43.50 2.60 10.04
CA ASP A 949 44.29 2.61 8.84
C ASP A 949 44.21 1.30 8.12
N ASN A 950 44.44 1.29 6.81
CA ASN A 950 44.49 0.08 5.98
C ASN A 950 43.24 -0.82 6.09
N LEU A 951 42.05 -0.20 6.14
CA LEU A 951 40.80 -0.94 6.14
C LEU A 951 40.51 -1.51 4.74
N HIS A 952 40.24 -2.82 4.68
CA HIS A 952 39.83 -3.49 3.45
C HIS A 952 38.37 -3.99 3.57
N TRP A 953 37.52 -3.53 2.66
CA TRP A 953 36.12 -3.98 2.60
C TRP A 953 35.86 -4.87 1.38
N LYS A 954 34.97 -5.85 1.55
CA LYS A 954 34.55 -6.70 0.42
C LYS A 954 33.58 -5.92 -0.48
N PRO A 955 33.67 -6.10 -1.81
CA PRO A 955 32.72 -5.50 -2.76
C PRO A 955 31.38 -6.27 -2.71
N ASP A 956 30.57 -6.00 -1.70
CA ASP A 956 29.24 -6.59 -1.52
C ASP A 956 28.25 -5.50 -1.08
N THR A 957 26.95 -5.83 -1.08
CA THR A 957 25.85 -4.92 -0.71
C THR A 957 25.58 -4.84 0.79
N LYS A 958 26.43 -5.46 1.63
CA LYS A 958 26.25 -5.47 3.09
C LYS A 958 26.78 -4.17 3.72
N ASN A 959 26.07 -3.67 4.70
CA ASN A 959 26.49 -2.52 5.48
C ASN A 959 27.88 -2.76 6.11
N LYS A 960 28.75 -1.76 6.00
CA LYS A 960 30.07 -1.76 6.63
C LYS A 960 29.99 -1.03 7.96
N VAL A 961 30.19 -1.74 9.04
CA VAL A 961 30.07 -1.19 10.40
C VAL A 961 31.45 -1.03 11.00
N VAL A 962 31.78 0.21 11.42
CA VAL A 962 33.00 0.54 12.15
C VAL A 962 32.62 0.94 13.57
N GLY A 963 33.06 0.17 14.57
CA GLY A 963 32.86 0.52 15.96
C GLY A 963 33.75 1.70 16.34
N MET A 964 33.21 2.73 16.99
CA MET A 964 33.91 3.95 17.38
C MET A 964 33.76 4.21 18.88
N ARG A 965 34.01 3.18 19.72
CA ARG A 965 33.85 3.27 21.17
C ARG A 965 34.74 4.38 21.74
N ASP A 966 34.12 5.26 22.52
CA ASP A 966 34.71 6.36 23.28
C ASP A 966 35.40 7.46 22.43
N VAL A 967 35.20 7.45 21.11
CA VAL A 967 35.71 8.50 20.23
C VAL A 967 34.88 9.76 20.44
N ARG A 968 35.58 10.88 20.76
CA ARG A 968 34.98 12.21 20.73
C ARG A 968 35.46 12.92 19.48
N ALA A 969 34.53 13.32 18.60
CA ALA A 969 34.84 13.95 17.36
C ALA A 969 33.91 15.11 17.06
N GLN A 970 34.46 16.18 16.53
CA GLN A 970 33.76 17.24 15.81
C GLN A 970 33.75 16.97 14.30
N LYS A 971 34.82 16.31 13.81
CA LYS A 971 34.91 15.88 12.41
C LYS A 971 35.37 14.44 12.31
N VAL A 972 34.91 13.75 11.29
CA VAL A 972 35.39 12.42 10.87
C VAL A 972 35.71 12.50 9.39
N ARG A 973 36.90 12.01 8.99
CA ARG A 973 37.35 11.94 7.61
C ARG A 973 37.49 10.47 7.19
N LEU A 974 36.94 10.13 6.06
CA LEU A 974 37.18 8.88 5.35
C LEU A 974 38.08 9.20 4.15
N THR A 975 39.26 8.60 4.09
CA THR A 975 40.14 8.65 2.93
C THR A 975 40.06 7.34 2.19
N ILE A 976 39.52 7.33 0.98
CA ILE A 976 39.22 6.13 0.17
C ILE A 976 40.22 6.08 -0.97
N TYR A 977 40.96 4.98 -1.03
CA TYR A 977 42.09 4.80 -1.99
C TYR A 977 41.66 4.00 -3.21
N GLN A 978 40.61 3.18 -3.11
CA GLN A 978 40.16 2.32 -4.16
C GLN A 978 38.65 2.00 -4.04
N SER A 979 37.95 1.93 -5.17
CA SER A 979 36.56 1.46 -5.28
C SER A 979 36.47 0.22 -6.18
N SER A 980 35.34 -0.45 -6.16
CA SER A 980 35.13 -1.69 -6.91
C SER A 980 34.89 -1.50 -8.41
N GLN A 981 34.72 -0.25 -8.88
CA GLN A 981 34.60 0.12 -10.31
C GLN A 981 34.93 1.61 -10.54
N GLU A 982 34.61 2.12 -11.75
CA GLU A 982 34.96 3.47 -12.24
C GLU A 982 34.35 4.66 -11.46
N MET A 983 33.63 4.42 -10.39
CA MET A 983 33.02 5.43 -9.53
C MET A 983 33.05 5.00 -8.06
N LEU A 984 32.78 5.92 -7.13
CA LEU A 984 32.42 5.60 -5.75
C LEU A 984 30.92 5.91 -5.55
N ALA A 985 30.23 5.03 -4.84
CA ALA A 985 28.80 5.20 -4.56
C ALA A 985 28.44 4.75 -3.15
N ALA A 986 27.56 5.49 -2.50
CA ALA A 986 26.98 5.13 -1.22
C ALA A 986 25.53 5.62 -1.11
N ARG A 987 24.72 4.87 -0.40
CA ARG A 987 23.37 5.31 -0.06
C ARG A 987 23.37 6.21 1.16
N GLU A 988 24.24 5.91 2.14
CA GLU A 988 24.25 6.63 3.40
C GLU A 988 25.56 6.41 4.17
N VAL A 989 25.97 7.39 4.96
CA VAL A 989 26.99 7.25 6.00
C VAL A 989 26.40 7.74 7.31
N ILE A 990 26.06 6.80 8.20
CA ILE A 990 25.35 7.09 9.45
C ILE A 990 26.31 7.05 10.63
N PHE A 991 26.34 8.10 11.42
CA PHE A 991 27.05 8.15 12.68
C PHE A 991 26.10 8.04 13.87
N PHE A 992 26.46 7.25 14.87
CA PHE A 992 25.63 7.01 16.05
C PHE A 992 26.33 7.52 17.31
N ARG A 993 25.55 8.20 18.15
CA ARG A 993 26.01 8.63 19.50
C ARG A 993 26.22 7.42 20.42
N ALA A 994 27.21 7.52 21.31
CA ALA A 994 27.31 6.61 22.44
C ALA A 994 26.14 6.87 23.40
N LYS A 995 25.61 5.79 23.99
CA LYS A 995 24.65 5.95 25.09
C LYS A 995 25.28 6.77 26.21
N ARG A 996 24.52 7.68 26.79
CA ARG A 996 24.90 8.37 28.01
C ARG A 996 24.89 7.42 29.20
#